data_527cb51f563cfe3221631bff8e6fdea8
#
_entry.id   527cb51f563cfe3221631bff8e6fdea8
#
_cell.length_a   1.000
_cell.length_b   1.000
_cell.length_c   1.000
_cell.angle_alpha   90.00
_cell.angle_beta   90.00
_cell.angle_gamma   90.00
#
_symmetry.space_group_name_H-M   'P 1'
#
loop_
_entity.id
_entity.type
_entity.pdbx_description
1 polymer ?
#
loop_
_entity_poly.entity_id
_entity_poly.type
_entity_poly.pdbx_seq_one_letter_code
_entity_poly.pdbx_strand_id
1 'polypeptide(L)'
;LAQGETQPLVSVIVVNYLGAEDTVTCLRALAAEVDYPRLELIVVDNASGADDVARIRGAVSAMTLPVELVESAKNLGFAGGCNLGASRAAGSVLAFLNNDARPAAGWVRAAVAELRAQPTVAAVASKVVDWDGTGTDFVDGGLTWFGMGYKRHAGRPLADVPVAEHEVAKDVLFATGSAMFVRAGVFAELGGFDERFFMFYEDVDLGWRLNLRGWRVRYVPESLAYHRHHATMSAVDTPDSGRETFLLERNALAALYKNVSDETLAKALPAALALAVRRATARGEVDATQLDLEHGVGPIETDPVPIPRTTLAGLLAIDQFVELLPSLAASRAQEQAARVRTDADLIPLFRKALEPAYPLPRYLAAHDALVEVFGIEGIFGRRRKVLVITGDAITERMAGPAIRAWNIASTLAGEHDVHLVTVNPLPVRVGPPQQAGDHTAPPPPPFRVTAAIRRDLAAPIEWADVVILQGHVLELAPALKKEHSRKIVVCDLYDPMHLELLEQGKGVADDRRAKDLIGVTKVLDAQLARGDFFLCASQRQRHFWLGHLAALGRLSPRLYDADPTTQSLLAVVPFGLSGQPPARTGPGLRATLAGIGETDHVVLWAGGVYSWFDPLTLVRAIEKLRQRRSDVRLVFLGMRHPNPEVAEMDIGTRTTALSDSLGLTGKHVFFNEHWVPFEERQNWLLDADCGVTTHFEHVETTFAFRTRVLDYLWAGLPIVTTDGDAFADLVRDEKLGVVVPAEDVDALADALERSLYDTEFIAACAERIAVVAQRFTWPKVLDPLVQFCRDPRPAADRLPGSADLVVTDPLRGKEVLWRDVGLIREYLADGGPKELARRIGGRALKVARQRMRRG
;
A
#
# COMPACT_ATOMS: atom_id res chain seq x y z
N LEU A 1 -21.93 -28.30 -4.77
CA LEU A 1 -23.27 -28.82 -4.49
C LEU A 1 -24.05 -28.75 -5.81
N ALA A 2 -24.75 -29.85 -6.18
CA ALA A 2 -25.51 -29.89 -7.42
C ALA A 2 -26.66 -28.85 -7.36
N GLN A 3 -26.88 -28.12 -8.47
CA GLN A 3 -28.00 -27.19 -8.59
C GLN A 3 -29.32 -27.98 -8.42
N GLY A 4 -30.07 -27.71 -7.34
CA GLY A 4 -31.34 -28.32 -7.02
C GLY A 4 -31.36 -29.28 -5.82
N GLU A 5 -30.21 -29.68 -5.28
CA GLU A 5 -30.18 -30.53 -4.09
C GLU A 5 -30.43 -29.71 -2.82
N THR A 6 -31.61 -29.86 -2.25
CA THR A 6 -32.05 -29.08 -1.09
C THR A 6 -31.38 -29.49 0.21
N GLN A 7 -30.95 -30.76 0.31
CA GLN A 7 -30.28 -31.33 1.50
C GLN A 7 -29.14 -32.27 1.04
N PRO A 8 -27.90 -31.77 0.87
CA PRO A 8 -26.78 -32.60 0.49
C PRO A 8 -26.47 -33.63 1.57
N LEU A 9 -25.90 -34.78 1.18
CA LEU A 9 -25.35 -35.74 2.15
C LEU A 9 -24.12 -35.10 2.81
N VAL A 10 -24.07 -35.15 4.14
CA VAL A 10 -22.94 -34.68 4.97
C VAL A 10 -22.26 -35.87 5.60
N SER A 11 -20.98 -36.05 5.39
CA SER A 11 -20.15 -37.06 6.06
C SER A 11 -19.43 -36.42 7.22
N VAL A 12 -19.78 -36.85 8.45
CA VAL A 12 -19.08 -36.39 9.67
C VAL A 12 -17.96 -37.37 9.99
N ILE A 13 -16.75 -36.86 10.05
CA ILE A 13 -15.51 -37.58 10.27
C ILE A 13 -15.04 -37.33 11.70
N VAL A 14 -14.88 -38.37 12.50
CA VAL A 14 -14.38 -38.32 13.88
C VAL A 14 -13.14 -39.22 14.00
N VAL A 15 -12.02 -38.66 14.44
CA VAL A 15 -10.77 -39.41 14.63
C VAL A 15 -10.58 -39.72 16.10
N ASN A 16 -10.45 -40.99 16.43
CA ASN A 16 -10.14 -41.48 17.77
C ASN A 16 -8.66 -41.86 17.91
N TYR A 17 -8.03 -41.43 18.99
CA TYR A 17 -6.73 -41.93 19.44
C TYR A 17 -6.69 -41.96 20.97
N LEU A 18 -6.72 -43.19 21.56
CA LEU A 18 -6.69 -43.41 23.01
C LEU A 18 -7.79 -42.65 23.79
N GLY A 19 -8.94 -42.38 23.16
CA GLY A 19 -10.02 -41.57 23.71
C GLY A 19 -11.41 -42.15 23.44
N ALA A 20 -11.58 -43.45 23.51
CA ALA A 20 -12.85 -44.14 23.18
C ALA A 20 -14.05 -43.64 23.97
N GLU A 21 -13.91 -43.22 25.24
CA GLU A 21 -15.00 -42.71 26.07
C GLU A 21 -15.53 -41.37 25.55
N ASP A 22 -14.64 -40.45 25.20
CA ASP A 22 -15.03 -39.19 24.58
C ASP A 22 -15.62 -39.42 23.20
N THR A 23 -15.05 -40.33 22.39
CA THR A 23 -15.58 -40.71 21.09
C THR A 23 -17.01 -41.24 21.20
N VAL A 24 -17.29 -42.14 22.14
CA VAL A 24 -18.65 -42.65 22.38
C VAL A 24 -19.60 -41.52 22.80
N THR A 25 -19.14 -40.59 23.62
CA THR A 25 -19.94 -39.40 24.03
C THR A 25 -20.25 -38.50 22.84
N CYS A 26 -19.28 -38.20 21.97
CA CYS A 26 -19.45 -37.45 20.73
C CYS A 26 -20.45 -38.12 19.78
N LEU A 27 -20.34 -39.44 19.55
CA LEU A 27 -21.26 -40.23 18.72
C LEU A 27 -22.70 -40.21 19.24
N ARG A 28 -22.89 -40.33 20.54
CA ARG A 28 -24.21 -40.24 21.16
C ARG A 28 -24.84 -38.85 20.98
N ALA A 29 -24.04 -37.81 21.15
CA ALA A 29 -24.48 -36.42 20.91
C ALA A 29 -24.86 -36.20 19.43
N LEU A 30 -24.07 -36.68 18.48
CA LEU A 30 -24.38 -36.63 17.04
C LEU A 30 -25.73 -37.29 16.73
N ALA A 31 -25.97 -38.47 17.33
CA ALA A 31 -27.22 -39.20 17.11
C ALA A 31 -28.46 -38.58 17.79
N ALA A 32 -28.29 -37.94 18.93
CA ALA A 32 -29.41 -37.41 19.73
C ALA A 32 -29.74 -35.94 19.41
N GLU A 33 -28.75 -35.12 19.11
CA GLU A 33 -28.90 -33.67 19.04
C GLU A 33 -28.91 -33.10 17.60
N VAL A 34 -28.26 -33.77 16.61
CA VAL A 34 -28.15 -33.23 15.26
C VAL A 34 -29.43 -33.40 14.46
N ASP A 35 -30.11 -32.30 14.17
CA ASP A 35 -31.32 -32.25 13.35
C ASP A 35 -30.98 -32.06 11.88
N TYR A 36 -30.44 -33.11 11.22
CA TYR A 36 -30.18 -33.15 9.81
C TYR A 36 -30.39 -34.53 9.20
N PRO A 37 -31.28 -34.69 8.19
CA PRO A 37 -31.80 -36.02 7.80
C PRO A 37 -30.85 -36.82 6.88
N ARG A 38 -29.85 -36.20 6.25
CA ARG A 38 -28.92 -36.85 5.31
C ARG A 38 -27.48 -36.82 5.88
N LEU A 39 -27.23 -37.68 6.87
CA LEU A 39 -25.99 -37.75 7.62
C LEU A 39 -25.41 -39.15 7.53
N GLU A 40 -24.11 -39.27 7.34
CA GLU A 40 -23.32 -40.47 7.59
C GLU A 40 -22.18 -40.15 8.54
N LEU A 41 -21.80 -41.09 9.36
CA LEU A 41 -20.71 -40.92 10.31
C LEU A 41 -19.57 -41.89 9.94
N ILE A 42 -18.34 -41.36 9.98
CA ILE A 42 -17.12 -42.11 9.73
C ILE A 42 -16.22 -41.93 10.94
N VAL A 43 -16.00 -43.00 11.68
CA VAL A 43 -15.12 -43.02 12.84
C VAL A 43 -13.81 -43.67 12.43
N VAL A 44 -12.69 -42.95 12.58
CA VAL A 44 -11.36 -43.49 12.31
C VAL A 44 -10.68 -43.79 13.64
N ASP A 45 -10.47 -45.06 13.93
CA ASP A 45 -9.59 -45.44 15.03
C ASP A 45 -8.13 -45.38 14.55
N ASN A 46 -7.34 -44.54 15.17
CA ASN A 46 -5.99 -44.21 14.75
C ASN A 46 -4.90 -45.02 15.47
N ALA A 47 -5.11 -46.37 15.54
CA ALA A 47 -4.28 -47.36 16.25
C ALA A 47 -4.29 -47.18 17.77
N SER A 48 -5.47 -47.06 18.38
CA SER A 48 -5.63 -46.88 19.83
C SER A 48 -5.50 -48.21 20.62
N GLY A 49 -5.70 -49.34 19.98
CA GLY A 49 -5.67 -50.65 20.58
C GLY A 49 -7.03 -51.31 20.68
N ALA A 50 -7.00 -52.64 21.02
CA ALA A 50 -8.18 -53.52 20.96
C ALA A 50 -9.33 -53.09 21.89
N ASP A 51 -9.03 -52.59 23.10
CA ASP A 51 -10.03 -52.17 24.07
C ASP A 51 -10.81 -50.93 23.64
N ASP A 52 -10.13 -49.93 23.09
CA ASP A 52 -10.75 -48.73 22.53
C ASP A 52 -11.65 -49.06 21.33
N VAL A 53 -11.10 -49.85 20.39
CA VAL A 53 -11.84 -50.34 19.23
C VAL A 53 -13.10 -51.13 19.65
N ALA A 54 -13.00 -52.05 20.65
CA ALA A 54 -14.14 -52.81 21.13
C ALA A 54 -15.26 -51.92 21.71
N ARG A 55 -14.89 -50.88 22.49
CA ARG A 55 -15.84 -49.90 23.04
C ARG A 55 -16.53 -49.12 21.95
N ILE A 56 -15.80 -48.58 20.98
CA ILE A 56 -16.35 -47.81 19.88
C ILE A 56 -17.27 -48.70 19.04
N ARG A 57 -16.83 -49.91 18.70
CA ARG A 57 -17.62 -50.88 17.94
C ARG A 57 -18.95 -51.23 18.63
N GLY A 58 -18.92 -51.42 19.98
CA GLY A 58 -20.11 -51.64 20.79
C GLY A 58 -21.08 -50.46 20.73
N ALA A 59 -20.60 -49.25 20.79
CA ALA A 59 -21.42 -48.04 20.67
C ALA A 59 -22.03 -47.88 19.26
N VAL A 60 -21.20 -48.03 18.21
CA VAL A 60 -21.63 -47.96 16.80
C VAL A 60 -22.74 -49.01 16.51
N SER A 61 -22.62 -50.24 17.03
CA SER A 61 -23.62 -51.29 16.80
C SER A 61 -24.99 -50.96 17.40
N ALA A 62 -25.05 -50.07 18.36
CA ALA A 62 -26.31 -49.63 19.02
C ALA A 62 -26.94 -48.40 18.36
N MET A 63 -26.31 -47.80 17.33
CA MET A 63 -26.76 -46.59 16.68
C MET A 63 -27.72 -46.89 15.53
N THR A 64 -28.68 -45.98 15.32
CA THR A 64 -29.63 -46.02 14.19
C THR A 64 -29.12 -45.30 12.96
N LEU A 65 -28.13 -44.41 13.13
CA LEU A 65 -27.46 -43.71 12.04
C LEU A 65 -26.46 -44.64 11.32
N PRO A 66 -26.24 -44.43 10.00
CA PRO A 66 -25.14 -45.08 9.30
C PRO A 66 -23.77 -44.67 9.86
N VAL A 67 -23.05 -45.59 10.43
CA VAL A 67 -21.70 -45.35 10.98
C VAL A 67 -20.72 -46.37 10.40
N GLU A 68 -19.63 -45.91 9.79
CA GLU A 68 -18.51 -46.74 9.38
C GLU A 68 -17.37 -46.57 10.38
N LEU A 69 -16.87 -47.66 10.95
CA LEU A 69 -15.67 -47.69 11.78
C LEU A 69 -14.49 -48.16 10.92
N VAL A 70 -13.51 -47.25 10.73
CA VAL A 70 -12.29 -47.48 9.96
C VAL A 70 -11.12 -47.63 10.93
N GLU A 71 -10.45 -48.78 10.94
CA GLU A 71 -9.33 -49.04 11.82
C GLU A 71 -8.00 -48.84 11.06
N SER A 72 -7.15 -47.91 11.54
CA SER A 72 -5.81 -47.71 11.02
C SER A 72 -4.78 -48.63 11.69
N ALA A 73 -3.86 -49.16 10.89
CA ALA A 73 -2.79 -50.03 11.41
C ALA A 73 -1.70 -49.26 12.19
N LYS A 74 -1.65 -47.92 12.03
CA LYS A 74 -0.67 -47.06 12.72
C LYS A 74 -1.30 -45.69 13.00
N ASN A 75 -0.74 -44.97 13.96
CA ASN A 75 -1.14 -43.59 14.21
C ASN A 75 -0.68 -42.70 13.06
N LEU A 76 -1.63 -42.13 12.31
CA LEU A 76 -1.44 -41.24 11.17
C LEU A 76 -1.42 -39.74 11.57
N GLY A 77 -1.58 -39.44 12.84
CA GLY A 77 -1.87 -38.11 13.33
C GLY A 77 -3.30 -37.66 13.00
N PHE A 78 -3.65 -36.44 13.35
CA PHE A 78 -4.99 -35.89 13.05
C PHE A 78 -5.19 -35.69 11.54
N ALA A 79 -4.20 -35.11 10.87
CA ALA A 79 -4.27 -34.84 9.44
C ALA A 79 -4.51 -36.12 8.61
N GLY A 80 -3.69 -37.15 8.83
CA GLY A 80 -3.81 -38.43 8.12
C GLY A 80 -5.07 -39.22 8.49
N GLY A 81 -5.48 -39.16 9.76
CA GLY A 81 -6.74 -39.76 10.20
C GLY A 81 -7.96 -39.13 9.55
N CYS A 82 -8.01 -37.82 9.47
CA CYS A 82 -9.05 -37.09 8.77
C CYS A 82 -9.07 -37.37 7.26
N ASN A 83 -7.91 -37.46 6.60
CA ASN A 83 -7.81 -37.82 5.20
C ASN A 83 -8.30 -39.25 4.92
N LEU A 84 -7.95 -40.20 5.82
CA LEU A 84 -8.44 -41.58 5.76
C LEU A 84 -9.96 -41.64 5.87
N GLY A 85 -10.55 -40.88 6.80
CA GLY A 85 -12.00 -40.78 6.93
C GLY A 85 -12.64 -40.14 5.70
N ALA A 86 -12.05 -39.03 5.18
CA ALA A 86 -12.53 -38.34 3.99
C ALA A 86 -12.50 -39.25 2.73
N SER A 87 -11.56 -40.17 2.65
CA SER A 87 -11.49 -41.15 1.54
C SER A 87 -12.63 -42.17 1.52
N ARG A 88 -13.35 -42.30 2.65
CA ARG A 88 -14.53 -43.20 2.81
C ARG A 88 -15.85 -42.43 2.64
N ALA A 89 -15.80 -41.14 2.70
CA ALA A 89 -16.97 -40.28 2.67
C ALA A 89 -17.68 -40.28 1.31
N ALA A 90 -19.00 -40.45 1.32
CA ALA A 90 -19.86 -40.35 0.15
C ALA A 90 -20.56 -38.97 0.04
N GLY A 91 -20.51 -38.16 1.10
CA GLY A 91 -21.16 -36.86 1.16
C GLY A 91 -20.48 -35.81 0.29
N SER A 92 -21.27 -34.88 -0.25
CA SER A 92 -20.77 -33.72 -0.98
C SER A 92 -20.24 -32.60 -0.06
N VAL A 93 -20.47 -32.74 1.25
CA VAL A 93 -19.93 -31.89 2.32
C VAL A 93 -19.28 -32.80 3.36
N LEU A 94 -18.04 -32.52 3.69
CA LEU A 94 -17.30 -33.15 4.78
C LEU A 94 -17.40 -32.27 6.03
N ALA A 95 -17.67 -32.88 7.17
CA ALA A 95 -17.63 -32.24 8.49
C ALA A 95 -16.55 -32.93 9.33
N PHE A 96 -15.56 -32.19 9.78
CA PHE A 96 -14.57 -32.70 10.74
C PHE A 96 -14.98 -32.25 12.14
N LEU A 97 -15.02 -33.19 13.06
CA LEU A 97 -15.40 -32.98 14.45
C LEU A 97 -14.45 -33.76 15.37
N ASN A 98 -13.88 -33.09 16.35
CA ASN A 98 -13.06 -33.78 17.35
C ASN A 98 -13.85 -34.79 18.18
N ASN A 99 -13.22 -35.84 18.58
CA ASN A 99 -13.86 -36.91 19.39
C ASN A 99 -14.26 -36.44 20.80
N ASP A 100 -13.66 -35.34 21.30
CA ASP A 100 -13.98 -34.69 22.59
C ASP A 100 -14.87 -33.44 22.38
N ALA A 101 -15.57 -33.35 21.23
CA ALA A 101 -16.54 -32.32 20.94
C ALA A 101 -17.97 -32.90 20.91
N ARG A 102 -18.98 -32.02 21.11
CA ARG A 102 -20.40 -32.31 20.88
C ARG A 102 -21.05 -31.17 20.10
N PRO A 103 -21.81 -31.48 19.04
CA PRO A 103 -22.50 -30.45 18.26
C PRO A 103 -23.81 -30.02 18.92
N ALA A 104 -24.27 -28.79 18.67
CA ALA A 104 -25.64 -28.37 18.95
C ALA A 104 -26.60 -28.79 17.82
N ALA A 105 -27.93 -28.76 18.07
CA ALA A 105 -28.97 -29.22 17.12
C ALA A 105 -28.87 -28.61 15.73
N GLY A 106 -28.57 -27.30 15.63
CA GLY A 106 -28.47 -26.57 14.36
C GLY A 106 -27.11 -26.65 13.65
N TRP A 107 -26.12 -27.33 14.21
CA TRP A 107 -24.72 -27.29 13.75
C TRP A 107 -24.54 -27.59 12.27
N VAL A 108 -25.06 -28.70 11.76
CA VAL A 108 -24.96 -29.09 10.34
C VAL A 108 -25.85 -28.22 9.47
N ARG A 109 -27.07 -27.92 9.93
CA ARG A 109 -28.05 -27.15 9.13
C ARG A 109 -27.51 -25.73 8.81
N ALA A 110 -26.93 -25.03 9.79
CA ALA A 110 -26.39 -23.70 9.62
C ALA A 110 -25.21 -23.69 8.64
N ALA A 111 -24.28 -24.65 8.78
CA ALA A 111 -23.15 -24.76 7.87
C ALA A 111 -23.57 -25.06 6.42
N VAL A 112 -24.49 -26.01 6.22
CA VAL A 112 -25.01 -26.34 4.87
C VAL A 112 -25.78 -25.17 4.27
N ALA A 113 -26.55 -24.42 5.06
CA ALA A 113 -27.26 -23.24 4.58
C ALA A 113 -26.29 -22.18 4.04
N GLU A 114 -25.20 -21.91 4.74
CA GLU A 114 -24.15 -20.96 4.31
C GLU A 114 -23.44 -21.44 3.04
N LEU A 115 -23.02 -22.70 2.99
CA LEU A 115 -22.39 -23.29 1.79
C LEU A 115 -23.30 -23.23 0.55
N ARG A 116 -24.61 -23.30 0.74
CA ARG A 116 -25.60 -23.21 -0.36
C ARG A 116 -25.83 -21.77 -0.78
N ALA A 117 -25.93 -20.84 0.18
CA ALA A 117 -26.20 -19.43 -0.08
C ALA A 117 -25.01 -18.75 -0.77
N GLN A 118 -23.80 -19.18 -0.51
CA GLN A 118 -22.57 -18.56 -1.01
C GLN A 118 -21.67 -19.55 -1.77
N PRO A 119 -21.76 -19.63 -3.12
CA PRO A 119 -20.97 -20.56 -3.92
C PRO A 119 -19.45 -20.40 -3.80
N THR A 120 -18.96 -19.22 -3.45
CA THR A 120 -17.53 -18.93 -3.26
C THR A 120 -16.99 -19.35 -1.89
N VAL A 121 -17.87 -19.72 -0.96
CA VAL A 121 -17.48 -20.28 0.34
C VAL A 121 -17.21 -21.76 0.18
N ALA A 122 -15.96 -22.18 0.43
CA ALA A 122 -15.57 -23.60 0.37
C ALA A 122 -15.60 -24.28 1.74
N ALA A 123 -15.37 -23.52 2.82
CA ALA A 123 -15.36 -24.07 4.17
C ALA A 123 -16.14 -23.17 5.14
N VAL A 124 -16.75 -23.81 6.15
CA VAL A 124 -17.41 -23.14 7.27
C VAL A 124 -16.66 -23.45 8.56
N ALA A 125 -16.32 -22.40 9.29
CA ALA A 125 -15.80 -22.46 10.65
C ALA A 125 -16.98 -22.35 11.61
N SER A 126 -17.18 -23.38 12.43
CA SER A 126 -18.20 -23.38 13.47
C SER A 126 -17.79 -22.47 14.64
N LYS A 127 -18.77 -21.92 15.36
CA LYS A 127 -18.56 -21.35 16.68
C LYS A 127 -18.25 -22.50 17.65
N VAL A 128 -17.09 -22.44 18.29
CA VAL A 128 -16.71 -23.44 19.28
C VAL A 128 -16.59 -22.76 20.64
N VAL A 129 -17.27 -23.35 21.63
CA VAL A 129 -17.25 -22.88 23.01
C VAL A 129 -16.76 -24.02 23.92
N ASP A 130 -16.42 -23.73 25.16
CA ASP A 130 -16.07 -24.73 26.14
C ASP A 130 -17.24 -25.72 26.40
N TRP A 131 -16.98 -26.81 27.12
CA TRP A 131 -17.99 -27.85 27.35
C TRP A 131 -19.25 -27.37 28.02
N ASP A 132 -19.14 -26.34 28.88
CA ASP A 132 -20.24 -25.76 29.63
C ASP A 132 -20.93 -24.59 28.88
N GLY A 133 -20.38 -24.17 27.78
CA GLY A 133 -20.94 -23.09 26.95
C GLY A 133 -20.69 -21.68 27.49
N THR A 134 -19.82 -21.53 28.48
CA THR A 134 -19.54 -20.26 29.16
C THR A 134 -18.31 -19.51 28.64
N GLY A 135 -17.36 -20.25 28.09
CA GLY A 135 -16.10 -19.73 27.55
C GLY A 135 -15.95 -19.94 26.04
N THR A 136 -15.11 -19.16 25.43
CA THR A 136 -14.81 -19.27 23.99
C THR A 136 -13.65 -20.23 23.76
N ASP A 137 -13.79 -21.13 22.76
CA ASP A 137 -12.65 -21.87 22.20
C ASP A 137 -12.29 -21.31 20.81
N PHE A 138 -13.26 -21.19 19.90
CA PHE A 138 -13.02 -20.62 18.57
C PHE A 138 -14.20 -19.73 18.10
N VAL A 139 -13.92 -18.45 17.85
CA VAL A 139 -14.84 -17.49 17.24
C VAL A 139 -14.16 -16.73 16.09
N ASP A 140 -12.85 -16.81 16.00
CA ASP A 140 -12.01 -16.24 14.93
C ASP A 140 -10.58 -16.78 15.08
N GLY A 141 -9.89 -16.94 13.97
CA GLY A 141 -8.48 -17.33 13.93
C GLY A 141 -7.62 -16.20 13.36
N GLY A 142 -6.41 -16.07 13.85
CA GLY A 142 -5.41 -15.16 13.36
C GLY A 142 -4.06 -15.82 13.14
N LEU A 143 -3.15 -15.14 12.48
CA LEU A 143 -1.80 -15.60 12.19
C LEU A 143 -0.81 -14.46 12.40
N THR A 144 0.33 -14.75 13.01
CA THR A 144 1.43 -13.81 13.13
C THR A 144 2.27 -13.79 11.85
N TRP A 145 3.06 -12.74 11.64
CA TRP A 145 3.98 -12.61 10.50
C TRP A 145 5.04 -13.74 10.45
N PHE A 146 5.32 -14.37 11.58
CA PHE A 146 6.24 -15.51 11.70
C PHE A 146 5.55 -16.86 11.66
N GLY A 147 4.29 -16.91 11.23
CA GLY A 147 3.56 -18.16 10.98
C GLY A 147 2.82 -18.75 12.18
N MET A 148 2.88 -18.15 13.38
CA MET A 148 2.18 -18.67 14.54
C MET A 148 0.67 -18.38 14.46
N GLY A 149 -0.14 -19.45 14.41
CA GLY A 149 -1.59 -19.40 14.50
C GLY A 149 -2.08 -19.15 15.92
N TYR A 150 -3.15 -18.41 16.06
CA TYR A 150 -3.81 -18.18 17.34
C TYR A 150 -5.33 -18.09 17.20
N LYS A 151 -6.04 -18.53 18.23
CA LYS A 151 -7.48 -18.38 18.33
C LYS A 151 -7.79 -17.10 19.12
N ARG A 152 -8.52 -16.18 18.48
CA ARG A 152 -8.91 -14.91 19.13
C ARG A 152 -9.92 -15.16 20.21
N HIS A 153 -9.73 -14.54 21.37
CA HIS A 153 -10.57 -14.65 22.56
C HIS A 153 -10.65 -16.04 23.19
N ALA A 154 -9.83 -17.01 22.76
CA ALA A 154 -9.83 -18.35 23.38
C ALA A 154 -9.60 -18.28 24.90
N GLY A 155 -10.38 -19.05 25.66
CA GLY A 155 -10.34 -19.08 27.11
C GLY A 155 -10.98 -17.88 27.82
N ARG A 156 -11.59 -16.94 27.11
CA ARG A 156 -12.34 -15.81 27.70
C ARG A 156 -13.80 -16.22 27.96
N PRO A 157 -14.43 -15.71 29.03
CA PRO A 157 -15.86 -15.83 29.19
C PRO A 157 -16.58 -15.22 27.96
N LEU A 158 -17.56 -15.96 27.44
CA LEU A 158 -18.30 -15.53 26.24
C LEU A 158 -18.98 -14.16 26.43
N ALA A 159 -19.43 -13.87 27.66
CA ALA A 159 -20.02 -12.59 28.04
C ALA A 159 -19.04 -11.39 27.93
N ASP A 160 -17.73 -11.62 27.97
CA ASP A 160 -16.69 -10.60 27.89
C ASP A 160 -16.21 -10.36 26.44
N VAL A 161 -16.71 -11.16 25.49
CA VAL A 161 -16.40 -11.02 24.07
C VAL A 161 -17.46 -10.14 23.41
N PRO A 162 -17.09 -9.08 22.66
CA PRO A 162 -18.07 -8.23 21.97
C PRO A 162 -19.00 -9.08 21.06
N VAL A 163 -20.31 -8.84 21.13
CA VAL A 163 -21.33 -9.57 20.33
C VAL A 163 -21.00 -9.55 18.85
N ALA A 164 -20.52 -8.42 18.31
CA ALA A 164 -20.11 -8.30 16.91
C ALA A 164 -18.95 -9.24 16.53
N GLU A 165 -18.17 -9.74 17.48
CA GLU A 165 -17.04 -10.63 17.23
C GLU A 165 -17.39 -12.11 17.27
N HIS A 166 -18.48 -12.50 17.93
CA HIS A 166 -18.85 -13.92 18.09
C HIS A 166 -20.27 -14.28 17.60
N GLU A 167 -21.17 -13.29 17.36
CA GLU A 167 -22.54 -13.53 16.85
C GLU A 167 -22.75 -13.07 15.40
N VAL A 168 -21.66 -12.60 14.70
CA VAL A 168 -21.75 -12.13 13.33
C VAL A 168 -20.92 -13.00 12.41
N ALA A 169 -21.53 -13.53 11.35
CA ALA A 169 -20.85 -14.30 10.31
C ALA A 169 -19.84 -13.44 9.56
N LYS A 170 -18.61 -13.93 9.41
CA LYS A 170 -17.47 -13.18 8.82
C LYS A 170 -16.48 -14.10 8.11
N ASP A 171 -15.68 -13.53 7.20
CA ASP A 171 -14.56 -14.25 6.60
C ASP A 171 -13.42 -14.40 7.60
N VAL A 172 -12.82 -15.59 7.62
CA VAL A 172 -11.70 -15.97 8.48
C VAL A 172 -10.60 -16.63 7.64
N LEU A 173 -9.37 -16.61 8.14
CA LEU A 173 -8.25 -17.24 7.44
C LEU A 173 -8.40 -18.77 7.41
N PHE A 174 -8.82 -19.38 8.52
CA PHE A 174 -8.97 -20.81 8.66
C PHE A 174 -10.16 -21.15 9.59
N ALA A 175 -10.64 -22.37 9.47
CA ALA A 175 -11.60 -22.99 10.38
C ALA A 175 -10.84 -23.95 11.30
N THR A 176 -11.21 -24.01 12.59
CA THR A 176 -10.57 -24.94 13.52
C THR A 176 -10.93 -26.41 13.22
N GLY A 177 -9.95 -27.30 13.24
CA GLY A 177 -10.14 -28.72 13.04
C GLY A 177 -11.07 -29.37 14.07
N SER A 178 -11.34 -28.73 15.23
CA SER A 178 -12.25 -29.21 16.24
C SER A 178 -13.71 -29.26 15.78
N ALA A 179 -14.15 -28.36 14.87
CA ALA A 179 -15.48 -28.38 14.29
C ALA A 179 -15.52 -27.53 13.00
N MET A 180 -15.42 -28.16 11.84
CA MET A 180 -15.44 -27.46 10.56
C MET A 180 -16.15 -28.24 9.46
N PHE A 181 -16.61 -27.55 8.45
CA PHE A 181 -17.18 -28.12 7.23
C PHE A 181 -16.39 -27.67 6.00
N VAL A 182 -16.31 -28.56 5.00
CA VAL A 182 -15.69 -28.22 3.71
C VAL A 182 -16.40 -28.93 2.57
N ARG A 183 -16.47 -28.31 1.39
CA ARG A 183 -16.96 -28.97 0.16
C ARG A 183 -16.05 -30.12 -0.20
N ALA A 184 -16.59 -31.33 -0.31
CA ALA A 184 -15.81 -32.55 -0.58
C ALA A 184 -14.96 -32.43 -1.86
N GLY A 185 -15.52 -31.87 -2.96
CA GLY A 185 -14.80 -31.68 -4.21
C GLY A 185 -13.62 -30.71 -4.08
N VAL A 186 -13.78 -29.61 -3.33
CA VAL A 186 -12.70 -28.63 -3.09
C VAL A 186 -11.61 -29.22 -2.18
N PHE A 187 -12.01 -29.96 -1.13
CA PHE A 187 -11.07 -30.67 -0.26
C PHE A 187 -10.19 -31.67 -1.05
N ALA A 188 -10.81 -32.45 -1.95
CA ALA A 188 -10.11 -33.37 -2.81
C ALA A 188 -9.20 -32.67 -3.84
N GLU A 189 -9.66 -31.54 -4.43
CA GLU A 189 -8.86 -30.71 -5.35
C GLU A 189 -7.59 -30.17 -4.70
N LEU A 190 -7.65 -29.79 -3.42
CA LEU A 190 -6.50 -29.32 -2.66
C LEU A 190 -5.60 -30.47 -2.16
N GLY A 191 -5.98 -31.73 -2.35
CA GLY A 191 -5.25 -32.90 -1.85
C GLY A 191 -5.44 -33.15 -0.35
N GLY A 192 -6.51 -32.64 0.25
CA GLY A 192 -6.83 -32.82 1.66
C GLY A 192 -5.96 -32.01 2.63
N PHE A 193 -5.87 -32.51 3.85
CA PHE A 193 -4.90 -32.02 4.82
C PHE A 193 -3.49 -32.49 4.46
N ASP A 194 -2.50 -31.65 4.71
CA ASP A 194 -1.10 -32.00 4.52
C ASP A 194 -0.60 -32.87 5.69
N GLU A 195 -0.41 -34.18 5.45
CA GLU A 195 -0.10 -35.15 6.49
C GLU A 195 1.26 -34.93 7.20
N ARG A 196 2.15 -34.10 6.59
CA ARG A 196 3.45 -33.72 7.21
C ARG A 196 3.27 -32.91 8.49
N PHE A 197 2.15 -32.23 8.64
CA PHE A 197 1.82 -31.52 9.88
C PHE A 197 1.57 -32.50 11.03
N PHE A 198 1.07 -33.70 10.74
CA PHE A 198 0.70 -34.73 11.69
C PHE A 198 -0.45 -34.32 12.64
N MET A 199 -0.25 -33.28 13.43
CA MET A 199 -1.22 -32.66 14.32
C MET A 199 -0.83 -31.16 14.51
N PHE A 200 -1.82 -30.31 14.65
CA PHE A 200 -1.73 -28.83 14.66
C PHE A 200 -1.27 -28.24 13.32
N TYR A 201 -1.91 -27.16 12.90
CA TYR A 201 -1.69 -26.39 11.68
C TYR A 201 -2.17 -27.03 10.37
N GLU A 202 -2.64 -28.27 10.35
CA GLU A 202 -3.27 -28.84 9.16
C GLU A 202 -4.51 -28.05 8.74
N ASP A 203 -5.28 -27.53 9.72
CA ASP A 203 -6.45 -26.68 9.54
C ASP A 203 -6.07 -25.26 9.12
N VAL A 204 -5.02 -24.70 9.72
CA VAL A 204 -4.45 -23.40 9.32
C VAL A 204 -3.95 -23.46 7.88
N ASP A 205 -3.18 -24.48 7.53
CA ASP A 205 -2.65 -24.67 6.18
C ASP A 205 -3.77 -24.86 5.14
N LEU A 206 -4.78 -25.70 5.45
CA LEU A 206 -5.93 -25.89 4.56
C LEU A 206 -6.69 -24.57 4.34
N GLY A 207 -7.00 -23.85 5.42
CA GLY A 207 -7.69 -22.56 5.34
C GLY A 207 -6.90 -21.52 4.54
N TRP A 208 -5.58 -21.51 4.71
CA TRP A 208 -4.70 -20.61 3.96
C TRP A 208 -4.69 -20.97 2.47
N ARG A 209 -4.53 -22.25 2.11
CA ARG A 209 -4.60 -22.73 0.71
C ARG A 209 -5.94 -22.45 0.05
N LEU A 210 -7.07 -22.64 0.77
CA LEU A 210 -8.39 -22.25 0.28
C LEU A 210 -8.43 -20.78 -0.11
N ASN A 211 -7.99 -19.91 0.80
CA ASN A 211 -7.96 -18.47 0.56
C ASN A 211 -7.02 -18.09 -0.60
N LEU A 212 -5.83 -18.71 -0.70
CA LEU A 212 -4.88 -18.47 -1.79
C LEU A 212 -5.48 -18.76 -3.17
N ARG A 213 -6.29 -19.82 -3.27
CA ARG A 213 -6.95 -20.25 -4.52
C ARG A 213 -8.25 -19.51 -4.81
N GLY A 214 -8.56 -18.45 -4.04
CA GLY A 214 -9.73 -17.59 -4.27
C GLY A 214 -11.01 -18.06 -3.58
N TRP A 215 -10.99 -19.20 -2.87
CA TRP A 215 -12.09 -19.62 -2.02
C TRP A 215 -12.17 -18.79 -0.74
N ARG A 216 -13.34 -18.85 -0.07
CA ARG A 216 -13.55 -18.18 1.21
C ARG A 216 -13.79 -19.25 2.30
N VAL A 217 -13.27 -18.97 3.50
CA VAL A 217 -13.60 -19.66 4.73
C VAL A 217 -14.50 -18.76 5.56
N ARG A 218 -15.67 -19.24 5.95
CA ARG A 218 -16.69 -18.42 6.58
C ARG A 218 -16.99 -18.90 7.99
N TYR A 219 -16.82 -18.03 8.98
CA TYR A 219 -17.31 -18.25 10.33
C TYR A 219 -18.83 -18.08 10.38
N VAL A 220 -19.53 -19.06 10.96
CA VAL A 220 -21.00 -19.10 11.06
C VAL A 220 -21.37 -19.38 12.52
N PRO A 221 -21.83 -18.36 13.27
CA PRO A 221 -22.09 -18.50 14.72
C PRO A 221 -23.23 -19.46 15.04
N GLU A 222 -24.19 -19.63 14.15
CA GLU A 222 -25.31 -20.59 14.30
C GLU A 222 -24.85 -22.05 14.18
N SER A 223 -23.70 -22.31 13.57
CA SER A 223 -23.05 -23.61 13.54
C SER A 223 -22.25 -23.80 14.83
N LEU A 224 -22.90 -24.22 15.91
CA LEU A 224 -22.36 -24.25 17.25
C LEU A 224 -21.90 -25.67 17.65
N ALA A 225 -20.69 -25.77 18.22
CA ALA A 225 -20.16 -26.97 18.85
C ALA A 225 -19.53 -26.67 20.22
N TYR A 226 -19.55 -27.65 21.11
CA TYR A 226 -18.92 -27.60 22.42
C TYR A 226 -17.70 -28.52 22.44
N HIS A 227 -16.61 -28.11 23.09
CA HIS A 227 -15.33 -28.82 23.04
C HIS A 227 -14.68 -28.87 24.44
N ARG A 228 -14.10 -30.03 24.79
CA ARG A 228 -13.43 -30.20 26.08
C ARG A 228 -12.02 -29.66 26.17
N HIS A 229 -11.43 -29.37 25.02
CA HIS A 229 -10.07 -28.86 24.86
C HIS A 229 -8.97 -29.70 25.55
N HIS A 230 -8.03 -30.22 24.77
CA HIS A 230 -6.87 -30.99 25.21
C HIS A 230 -7.13 -32.35 25.90
N ALA A 231 -8.34 -32.94 25.84
CA ALA A 231 -8.61 -34.25 26.48
C ALA A 231 -7.63 -35.32 25.99
N THR A 232 -7.38 -35.43 24.69
CA THR A 232 -6.45 -36.41 24.10
C THR A 232 -4.98 -36.11 24.45
N MET A 233 -4.55 -34.84 24.43
CA MET A 233 -3.17 -34.47 24.75
C MET A 233 -2.86 -34.72 26.23
N SER A 234 -3.76 -34.40 27.12
CA SER A 234 -3.60 -34.65 28.56
C SER A 234 -3.47 -36.13 28.89
N ALA A 235 -4.01 -37.02 28.06
CA ALA A 235 -3.92 -38.46 28.22
C ALA A 235 -2.57 -39.06 27.78
N VAL A 236 -1.87 -38.39 26.80
CA VAL A 236 -0.66 -38.95 26.19
C VAL A 236 0.61 -38.12 26.44
N ASP A 237 0.48 -36.92 27.01
CA ASP A 237 1.58 -36.00 27.20
C ASP A 237 1.58 -35.31 28.56
N THR A 238 2.78 -34.94 29.04
CA THR A 238 2.92 -34.12 30.25
C THR A 238 3.19 -32.70 29.83
N PRO A 239 2.74 -31.67 30.58
CA PRO A 239 2.97 -30.27 30.23
C PRO A 239 4.42 -29.91 29.91
N ASP A 240 5.38 -30.64 30.45
CA ASP A 240 6.82 -30.41 30.28
C ASP A 240 7.49 -31.30 29.22
N SER A 241 6.73 -32.10 28.46
CA SER A 241 7.33 -33.05 27.49
C SER A 241 8.02 -32.34 26.32
N GLY A 242 7.55 -31.11 25.97
CA GLY A 242 8.02 -30.31 24.83
C GLY A 242 7.46 -30.74 23.46
N ARG A 243 6.65 -31.81 23.40
CA ARG A 243 6.09 -32.33 22.13
C ARG A 243 5.18 -31.32 21.44
N GLU A 244 4.29 -30.71 22.18
CA GLU A 244 3.41 -29.66 21.65
C GLU A 244 4.24 -28.47 21.11
N THR A 245 5.19 -27.97 21.89
CA THR A 245 6.10 -26.92 21.48
C THR A 245 6.81 -27.26 20.18
N PHE A 246 7.34 -28.49 20.08
CA PHE A 246 8.04 -28.99 18.90
C PHE A 246 7.15 -28.98 17.66
N LEU A 247 5.92 -29.48 17.75
CA LEU A 247 4.98 -29.49 16.62
C LEU A 247 4.53 -28.08 16.22
N LEU A 248 4.16 -27.24 17.19
CA LEU A 248 3.70 -25.87 16.91
C LEU A 248 4.79 -25.02 16.21
N GLU A 249 6.04 -25.06 16.71
CA GLU A 249 7.14 -24.30 16.13
C GLU A 249 7.50 -24.78 14.72
N ARG A 250 7.61 -26.10 14.52
CA ARG A 250 7.91 -26.70 13.21
C ARG A 250 6.82 -26.39 12.18
N ASN A 251 5.56 -26.58 12.59
CA ASN A 251 4.43 -26.46 11.69
C ASN A 251 4.15 -24.99 11.33
N ALA A 252 4.40 -24.05 12.25
CA ALA A 252 4.32 -22.63 11.96
C ALA A 252 5.28 -22.21 10.83
N LEU A 253 6.54 -22.66 10.92
CA LEU A 253 7.55 -22.39 9.88
C LEU A 253 7.19 -23.08 8.55
N ALA A 254 6.67 -24.31 8.59
CA ALA A 254 6.25 -25.05 7.41
C ALA A 254 5.05 -24.39 6.70
N ALA A 255 4.04 -23.93 7.45
CA ALA A 255 2.90 -23.20 6.91
C ALA A 255 3.30 -21.86 6.32
N LEU A 256 4.16 -21.11 6.99
CA LEU A 256 4.72 -19.84 6.48
C LEU A 256 5.48 -20.07 5.18
N TYR A 257 6.44 -21.00 5.18
CA TYR A 257 7.25 -21.31 3.99
C TYR A 257 6.38 -21.70 2.79
N LYS A 258 5.38 -22.53 3.00
CA LYS A 258 4.53 -23.09 1.95
C LYS A 258 3.63 -22.03 1.30
N ASN A 259 3.07 -21.09 2.09
CA ASN A 259 1.90 -20.33 1.69
C ASN A 259 2.17 -18.87 1.34
N VAL A 260 3.18 -18.19 1.85
CA VAL A 260 3.47 -16.79 1.46
C VAL A 260 4.16 -16.69 0.10
N SER A 261 4.06 -15.53 -0.57
CA SER A 261 4.76 -15.26 -1.83
C SER A 261 6.28 -15.27 -1.68
N ASP A 262 7.03 -15.34 -2.79
CA ASP A 262 8.48 -15.32 -2.75
C ASP A 262 9.03 -14.00 -2.19
N GLU A 263 8.39 -12.88 -2.50
CA GLU A 263 8.75 -11.56 -1.99
C GLU A 263 8.58 -11.48 -0.46
N THR A 264 7.43 -11.91 0.05
CA THR A 264 7.14 -11.96 1.50
C THR A 264 8.07 -12.94 2.19
N LEU A 265 8.29 -14.12 1.61
CA LEU A 265 9.12 -15.17 2.19
C LEU A 265 10.58 -14.72 2.38
N ALA A 266 11.13 -14.01 1.38
CA ALA A 266 12.52 -13.52 1.43
C ALA A 266 12.79 -12.63 2.65
N LYS A 267 11.79 -11.90 3.14
CA LYS A 267 11.89 -11.06 4.35
C LYS A 267 11.44 -11.80 5.61
N ALA A 268 10.29 -12.48 5.55
CA ALA A 268 9.65 -13.08 6.71
C ALA A 268 10.39 -14.33 7.23
N LEU A 269 10.87 -15.21 6.35
CA LEU A 269 11.46 -16.48 6.80
C LEU A 269 12.77 -16.32 7.59
N PRO A 270 13.76 -15.51 7.13
CA PRO A 270 14.97 -15.29 7.92
C PRO A 270 14.68 -14.69 9.30
N ALA A 271 13.76 -13.72 9.35
CA ALA A 271 13.33 -13.08 10.58
C ALA A 271 12.59 -14.08 11.50
N ALA A 272 11.70 -14.91 10.94
CA ALA A 272 10.95 -15.93 11.68
C ALA A 272 11.87 -17.00 12.28
N LEU A 273 12.89 -17.46 11.54
CA LEU A 273 13.90 -18.41 12.03
C LEU A 273 14.70 -17.82 13.20
N ALA A 274 15.17 -16.56 13.04
CA ALA A 274 15.88 -15.86 14.11
C ALA A 274 15.00 -15.69 15.37
N LEU A 275 13.72 -15.35 15.16
CA LEU A 275 12.75 -15.19 16.25
C LEU A 275 12.42 -16.53 16.91
N ALA A 276 12.36 -17.64 16.17
CA ALA A 276 12.14 -18.98 16.73
C ALA A 276 13.28 -19.41 17.65
N VAL A 277 14.54 -19.18 17.25
CA VAL A 277 15.71 -19.40 18.09
C VAL A 277 15.63 -18.56 19.38
N ARG A 278 15.34 -17.25 19.23
CA ARG A 278 15.19 -16.36 20.39
C ARG A 278 14.06 -16.79 21.32
N ARG A 279 12.95 -17.27 20.79
CA ARG A 279 11.82 -17.77 21.56
C ARG A 279 12.20 -19.04 22.35
N ALA A 280 12.88 -19.98 21.71
CA ALA A 280 13.36 -21.20 22.37
C ALA A 280 14.31 -20.89 23.53
N THR A 281 15.28 -20.00 23.32
CA THR A 281 16.27 -19.61 24.35
C THR A 281 15.62 -18.78 25.47
N ALA A 282 14.71 -17.86 25.13
CA ALA A 282 14.03 -17.04 26.13
C ALA A 282 13.09 -17.84 27.05
N ARG A 283 12.39 -18.85 26.51
CA ARG A 283 11.54 -19.77 27.31
C ARG A 283 12.31 -20.57 28.35
N GLY A 284 13.52 -20.99 28.04
CA GLY A 284 14.38 -21.75 28.92
C GLY A 284 15.33 -20.92 29.75
N GLU A 285 15.22 -19.60 29.69
CA GLU A 285 16.14 -18.65 30.35
C GLU A 285 17.61 -18.91 30.03
N VAL A 286 17.87 -19.53 28.86
CA VAL A 286 19.24 -19.80 28.38
C VAL A 286 19.82 -18.52 27.79
N ASP A 287 21.03 -18.16 28.20
CA ASP A 287 21.75 -17.00 27.68
C ASP A 287 23.20 -17.33 27.27
N ALA A 288 23.89 -16.40 26.67
CA ALA A 288 25.26 -16.56 26.18
C ALA A 288 26.32 -16.03 27.14
N THR A 289 25.96 -15.64 28.37
CA THR A 289 26.89 -14.98 29.28
C THR A 289 28.10 -15.85 29.60
N GLN A 290 27.96 -17.17 29.61
CA GLN A 290 29.10 -18.10 29.81
C GLN A 290 30.03 -18.23 28.59
N LEU A 291 29.59 -17.80 27.42
CA LEU A 291 30.33 -17.82 26.17
C LEU A 291 30.89 -16.44 25.80
N ASP A 292 30.58 -15.43 26.58
CA ASP A 292 30.94 -14.02 26.33
C ASP A 292 32.36 -13.75 26.89
N LEU A 293 33.33 -13.60 25.99
CA LEU A 293 34.71 -13.32 26.31
C LEU A 293 34.95 -11.89 26.85
N GLU A 294 34.06 -10.95 26.61
CA GLU A 294 34.19 -9.57 27.11
C GLU A 294 33.84 -9.45 28.60
N HIS A 295 32.96 -10.32 29.09
CA HIS A 295 32.47 -10.27 30.46
C HIS A 295 32.93 -11.45 31.32
N GLY A 296 33.56 -12.48 30.73
CA GLY A 296 33.98 -13.71 31.40
C GLY A 296 35.50 -13.90 31.42
N VAL A 297 36.21 -13.30 32.35
CA VAL A 297 37.70 -13.51 32.52
C VAL A 297 37.98 -14.62 33.53
N GLY A 298 37.20 -15.68 33.53
CA GLY A 298 37.40 -16.82 34.42
C GLY A 298 37.52 -18.13 33.69
N PRO A 299 38.01 -19.20 34.33
CA PRO A 299 37.94 -20.54 33.75
C PRO A 299 36.46 -20.90 33.52
N ILE A 300 36.18 -21.42 32.30
CA ILE A 300 34.83 -21.92 31.98
C ILE A 300 34.46 -22.98 33.05
N GLU A 301 33.39 -22.76 33.78
CA GLU A 301 32.80 -23.79 34.63
C GLU A 301 32.45 -24.98 33.74
N THR A 302 33.08 -26.13 34.02
CA THR A 302 32.87 -27.37 33.24
C THR A 302 31.60 -28.12 33.62
N ASP A 303 30.78 -27.55 34.50
CA ASP A 303 29.50 -28.18 34.89
C ASP A 303 28.50 -28.08 33.72
N PRO A 304 27.78 -29.21 33.46
CA PRO A 304 26.79 -29.21 32.38
C PRO A 304 25.70 -28.17 32.63
N VAL A 305 25.52 -27.25 31.68
CA VAL A 305 24.37 -26.33 31.71
C VAL A 305 23.11 -27.10 31.38
N PRO A 306 22.14 -27.20 32.28
CA PRO A 306 20.89 -27.93 32.01
C PRO A 306 20.09 -27.15 30.97
N ILE A 307 19.89 -27.73 29.78
CA ILE A 307 19.04 -27.15 28.74
C ILE A 307 17.61 -27.66 28.98
N PRO A 308 16.63 -26.77 29.26
CA PRO A 308 15.22 -27.15 29.41
C PRO A 308 14.68 -27.86 28.16
N ARG A 309 13.81 -28.85 28.38
CA ARG A 309 13.20 -29.61 27.26
C ARG A 309 12.47 -28.72 26.26
N THR A 310 11.81 -27.68 26.74
CA THR A 310 11.10 -26.72 25.88
C THR A 310 12.04 -25.92 24.96
N THR A 311 13.25 -25.58 25.45
CA THR A 311 14.31 -24.98 24.62
C THR A 311 14.77 -25.96 23.55
N LEU A 312 15.12 -27.21 23.98
CA LEU A 312 15.56 -28.26 23.07
C LEU A 312 14.48 -28.56 22.01
N ALA A 313 13.23 -28.67 22.41
CA ALA A 313 12.09 -28.90 21.53
C ALA A 313 11.97 -27.80 20.46
N GLY A 314 12.11 -26.51 20.84
CA GLY A 314 12.09 -25.39 19.90
C GLY A 314 13.24 -25.41 18.90
N LEU A 315 14.47 -25.76 19.33
CA LEU A 315 15.63 -25.90 18.44
C LEU A 315 15.48 -27.08 17.48
N LEU A 316 15.07 -28.25 17.98
CA LEU A 316 14.82 -29.44 17.16
C LEU A 316 13.66 -29.25 16.18
N ALA A 317 12.69 -28.41 16.49
CA ALA A 317 11.63 -28.03 15.56
C ALA A 317 12.18 -27.31 14.33
N ILE A 318 13.15 -26.42 14.51
CA ILE A 318 13.82 -25.72 13.41
C ILE A 318 14.63 -26.71 12.58
N ASP A 319 15.37 -27.60 13.23
CA ASP A 319 16.16 -28.66 12.57
C ASP A 319 15.25 -29.55 11.71
N GLN A 320 14.15 -30.05 12.24
CA GLN A 320 13.22 -30.88 11.48
C GLN A 320 12.50 -30.08 10.37
N PHE A 321 12.24 -28.81 10.57
CA PHE A 321 11.74 -27.96 9.47
C PHE A 321 12.71 -27.95 8.28
N VAL A 322 14.02 -27.88 8.54
CA VAL A 322 15.05 -27.93 7.47
C VAL A 322 15.00 -29.28 6.76
N GLU A 323 14.85 -30.38 7.47
CA GLU A 323 14.67 -31.72 6.89
C GLU A 323 13.44 -31.81 5.98
N LEU A 324 12.35 -31.12 6.33
CA LEU A 324 11.11 -31.10 5.54
C LEU A 324 11.20 -30.23 4.27
N LEU A 325 12.15 -29.27 4.17
CA LEU A 325 12.23 -28.30 3.08
C LEU A 325 12.15 -28.92 1.67
N PRO A 326 12.86 -30.02 1.33
CA PRO A 326 12.77 -30.59 -0.01
C PRO A 326 11.34 -30.99 -0.40
N SER A 327 10.58 -31.56 0.52
CA SER A 327 9.19 -31.98 0.30
C SER A 327 8.22 -30.79 0.32
N LEU A 328 8.49 -29.79 1.14
CA LEU A 328 7.71 -28.56 1.21
C LEU A 328 7.90 -27.70 -0.03
N ALA A 329 9.10 -27.69 -0.62
CA ALA A 329 9.40 -26.93 -1.83
C ALA A 329 8.53 -27.36 -3.03
N ALA A 330 8.33 -28.68 -3.19
CA ALA A 330 7.44 -29.19 -4.23
C ALA A 330 5.98 -28.73 -4.04
N SER A 331 5.48 -28.82 -2.81
CA SER A 331 4.12 -28.33 -2.47
C SER A 331 4.01 -26.84 -2.61
N ARG A 332 5.03 -26.07 -2.19
CA ARG A 332 5.08 -24.62 -2.41
C ARG A 332 4.95 -24.26 -3.88
N ALA A 333 5.72 -24.91 -4.75
CA ALA A 333 5.65 -24.66 -6.20
C ALA A 333 4.23 -24.85 -6.75
N GLN A 334 3.51 -25.88 -6.32
CA GLN A 334 2.12 -26.11 -6.70
C GLN A 334 1.19 -25.01 -6.20
N GLU A 335 1.30 -24.64 -4.92
CA GLU A 335 0.44 -23.60 -4.32
C GLU A 335 0.70 -22.21 -4.92
N GLN A 336 1.97 -21.85 -5.17
CA GLN A 336 2.29 -20.57 -5.79
C GLN A 336 1.83 -20.52 -7.26
N ALA A 337 1.92 -21.63 -8.01
CA ALA A 337 1.42 -21.70 -9.38
C ALA A 337 -0.11 -21.59 -9.48
N ALA A 338 -0.83 -22.09 -8.46
CA ALA A 338 -2.30 -22.06 -8.41
C ALA A 338 -2.84 -20.84 -7.63
N ARG A 339 -1.98 -19.94 -7.19
CA ARG A 339 -2.35 -18.75 -6.42
C ARG A 339 -3.21 -17.78 -7.24
N VAL A 340 -4.33 -17.36 -6.68
CA VAL A 340 -5.26 -16.38 -7.23
C VAL A 340 -5.20 -15.06 -6.44
N ARG A 341 -5.05 -15.14 -5.09
CA ARG A 341 -4.96 -13.98 -4.21
C ARG A 341 -3.52 -13.67 -3.80
N THR A 342 -3.20 -12.40 -3.71
CA THR A 342 -1.90 -11.92 -3.19
C THR A 342 -1.82 -12.02 -1.67
N ASP A 343 -0.62 -11.88 -1.09
CA ASP A 343 -0.48 -11.79 0.37
C ASP A 343 -1.22 -10.55 0.91
N ALA A 344 -1.18 -9.44 0.20
CA ALA A 344 -1.90 -8.21 0.57
C ALA A 344 -3.42 -8.42 0.72
N ASP A 345 -4.02 -9.30 -0.10
CA ASP A 345 -5.44 -9.66 0.01
C ASP A 345 -5.74 -10.50 1.25
N LEU A 346 -4.77 -11.27 1.75
CA LEU A 346 -4.94 -12.23 2.84
C LEU A 346 -4.49 -11.68 4.21
N ILE A 347 -3.51 -10.79 4.26
CA ILE A 347 -3.00 -10.19 5.50
C ILE A 347 -4.11 -9.60 6.39
N PRO A 348 -5.20 -8.99 5.88
CA PRO A 348 -6.32 -8.58 6.71
C PRO A 348 -6.98 -9.71 7.51
N LEU A 349 -6.92 -10.95 7.00
CA LEU A 349 -7.44 -12.15 7.67
C LEU A 349 -6.49 -12.66 8.76
N PHE A 350 -5.22 -12.21 8.79
CA PHE A 350 -4.28 -12.52 9.87
C PHE A 350 -4.66 -11.82 11.19
N ARG A 351 -5.52 -10.83 11.12
CA ARG A 351 -6.01 -10.00 12.24
C ARG A 351 -4.90 -9.14 12.83
N LYS A 352 -4.13 -9.65 13.75
CA LYS A 352 -3.03 -8.97 14.44
C LYS A 352 -1.69 -9.60 14.04
N ALA A 353 -1.32 -9.49 12.78
CA ALA A 353 -0.13 -10.13 12.23
C ALA A 353 1.18 -9.75 12.96
N LEU A 354 1.27 -8.53 13.49
CA LEU A 354 2.43 -8.04 14.24
C LEU A 354 2.39 -8.33 15.75
N GLU A 355 1.40 -9.11 16.24
CA GLU A 355 1.35 -9.48 17.65
C GLU A 355 2.53 -10.41 18.00
N PRO A 356 3.32 -10.10 19.06
CA PRO A 356 4.52 -10.87 19.39
C PRO A 356 4.24 -12.28 19.96
N ALA A 357 3.01 -12.59 20.33
CA ALA A 357 2.53 -13.86 20.87
C ALA A 357 3.03 -14.24 22.29
N TYR A 358 4.21 -13.78 22.72
CA TYR A 358 4.77 -14.11 24.05
C TYR A 358 5.20 -12.84 24.80
N PRO A 359 4.93 -12.73 26.11
CA PRO A 359 5.19 -11.51 26.89
C PRO A 359 6.60 -11.46 27.52
N LEU A 360 7.56 -12.24 27.04
CA LEU A 360 8.93 -12.29 27.61
C LEU A 360 9.76 -11.10 27.15
N PRO A 361 10.37 -10.27 28.05
CA PRO A 361 11.06 -9.04 27.67
C PRO A 361 12.17 -9.22 26.63
N ARG A 362 13.03 -10.23 26.77
CA ARG A 362 14.11 -10.52 25.80
C ARG A 362 13.56 -10.92 24.42
N TYR A 363 12.43 -11.60 24.41
CA TYR A 363 11.75 -11.98 23.18
C TYR A 363 11.09 -10.77 22.50
N LEU A 364 10.40 -9.91 23.27
CA LEU A 364 9.75 -8.71 22.76
C LEU A 364 10.76 -7.75 22.09
N ALA A 365 11.89 -7.50 22.76
CA ALA A 365 12.95 -6.65 22.19
C ALA A 365 13.51 -7.22 20.87
N ALA A 366 13.67 -8.53 20.76
CA ALA A 366 14.11 -9.16 19.53
C ALA A 366 13.03 -9.13 18.45
N HIS A 367 11.76 -9.36 18.81
CA HIS A 367 10.64 -9.25 17.89
C HIS A 367 10.60 -7.85 17.24
N ASP A 368 10.63 -6.79 18.04
CA ASP A 368 10.57 -5.41 17.54
C ASP A 368 11.78 -5.07 16.65
N ALA A 369 12.98 -5.49 17.06
CA ALA A 369 14.19 -5.30 16.24
C ALA A 369 14.11 -6.04 14.89
N LEU A 370 13.58 -7.27 14.86
CA LEU A 370 13.42 -8.04 13.62
C LEU A 370 12.33 -7.44 12.72
N VAL A 371 11.23 -6.95 13.30
CA VAL A 371 10.17 -6.25 12.56
C VAL A 371 10.74 -5.01 11.86
N GLU A 372 11.58 -4.24 12.54
CA GLU A 372 12.21 -3.04 11.99
C GLU A 372 13.25 -3.39 10.92
N VAL A 373 14.25 -4.23 11.26
CA VAL A 373 15.40 -4.53 10.39
C VAL A 373 14.98 -5.21 9.08
N PHE A 374 14.01 -6.11 9.13
CA PHE A 374 13.53 -6.83 7.94
C PHE A 374 12.35 -6.12 7.24
N GLY A 375 11.91 -4.98 7.73
CA GLY A 375 10.79 -4.22 7.14
C GLY A 375 9.47 -4.99 7.15
N ILE A 376 9.24 -5.80 8.18
CA ILE A 376 8.05 -6.66 8.33
C ILE A 376 6.77 -5.83 8.45
N GLU A 377 6.85 -4.68 9.12
CA GLU A 377 5.70 -3.79 9.26
C GLU A 377 5.15 -3.30 7.92
N GLY A 378 6.03 -3.06 6.93
CA GLY A 378 5.63 -2.68 5.58
C GLY A 378 4.82 -3.74 4.83
N ILE A 379 4.93 -5.02 5.23
CA ILE A 379 4.20 -6.15 4.62
C ILE A 379 2.95 -6.49 5.44
N PHE A 380 3.11 -6.71 6.76
CA PHE A 380 2.06 -7.25 7.64
C PHE A 380 1.35 -6.18 8.46
N GLY A 381 1.75 -4.90 8.33
CA GLY A 381 1.15 -3.78 9.04
C GLY A 381 -0.30 -3.52 8.61
N ARG A 382 -0.98 -2.72 9.41
CA ARG A 382 -2.36 -2.33 9.12
C ARG A 382 -2.40 -1.47 7.86
N ARG A 383 -3.28 -1.81 6.91
CA ARG A 383 -3.63 -0.89 5.81
C ARG A 383 -4.05 0.46 6.40
N ARG A 384 -3.33 1.52 6.02
CA ARG A 384 -3.66 2.90 6.42
C ARG A 384 -4.82 3.42 5.59
N LYS A 385 -5.61 4.27 6.17
CA LYS A 385 -6.66 5.01 5.47
C LYS A 385 -6.07 6.29 4.90
N VAL A 386 -5.87 6.33 3.59
CA VAL A 386 -5.24 7.45 2.90
C VAL A 386 -6.28 8.21 2.10
N LEU A 387 -6.41 9.50 2.40
CA LEU A 387 -7.28 10.42 1.68
C LEU A 387 -6.44 11.31 0.75
N VAL A 388 -6.70 11.24 -0.53
CA VAL A 388 -6.10 12.14 -1.53
C VAL A 388 -7.13 13.18 -1.93
N ILE A 389 -6.80 14.48 -1.81
CA ILE A 389 -7.72 15.56 -2.17
C ILE A 389 -7.09 16.44 -3.23
N THR A 390 -7.79 16.61 -4.36
CA THR A 390 -7.38 17.48 -5.47
C THR A 390 -8.40 18.57 -5.74
N GLY A 391 -7.93 19.72 -6.24
CA GLY A 391 -8.78 20.81 -6.75
C GLY A 391 -9.32 20.56 -8.15
N ASP A 392 -8.72 19.63 -8.90
CA ASP A 392 -9.03 19.39 -10.30
C ASP A 392 -10.16 18.38 -10.50
N ALA A 393 -10.83 18.49 -11.63
CA ALA A 393 -11.91 17.60 -12.02
C ALA A 393 -11.37 16.19 -12.36
N ILE A 394 -11.98 15.17 -11.79
CA ILE A 394 -11.73 13.76 -12.15
C ILE A 394 -12.76 13.36 -13.22
N THR A 395 -12.35 13.43 -14.47
CA THR A 395 -13.19 13.15 -15.65
C THR A 395 -12.37 12.43 -16.72
N GLU A 396 -12.96 12.08 -17.84
CA GLU A 396 -12.26 11.49 -19.01
C GLU A 396 -11.16 12.42 -19.56
N ARG A 397 -11.29 13.73 -19.35
CA ARG A 397 -10.33 14.75 -19.80
C ARG A 397 -9.63 15.38 -18.60
N MET A 398 -8.72 14.63 -17.98
CA MET A 398 -7.95 15.09 -16.84
C MET A 398 -6.78 15.99 -17.25
N ALA A 399 -6.54 17.06 -16.47
CA ALA A 399 -5.31 17.85 -16.52
C ALA A 399 -4.23 17.25 -15.58
N GLY A 400 -3.02 17.81 -15.64
CA GLY A 400 -1.85 17.32 -14.89
C GLY A 400 -2.12 17.00 -13.41
N PRO A 401 -2.69 17.94 -12.61
CA PRO A 401 -2.95 17.69 -11.19
C PRO A 401 -3.90 16.52 -10.94
N ALA A 402 -4.96 16.40 -11.76
CA ALA A 402 -5.91 15.28 -11.66
C ALA A 402 -5.25 13.94 -12.00
N ILE A 403 -4.43 13.88 -13.06
CA ILE A 403 -3.66 12.69 -13.45
C ILE A 403 -2.71 12.27 -12.32
N ARG A 404 -2.03 13.23 -11.69
CA ARG A 404 -1.14 12.98 -10.56
C ARG A 404 -1.90 12.43 -9.35
N ALA A 405 -3.01 13.06 -8.94
CA ALA A 405 -3.85 12.60 -7.84
C ALA A 405 -4.39 11.17 -8.07
N TRP A 406 -4.81 10.89 -9.32
CA TRP A 406 -5.27 9.56 -9.73
C TRP A 406 -4.19 8.50 -9.57
N ASN A 407 -2.98 8.77 -10.07
CA ASN A 407 -1.89 7.80 -10.00
C ASN A 407 -1.32 7.64 -8.58
N ILE A 408 -1.31 8.70 -7.76
CA ILE A 408 -1.04 8.60 -6.33
C ILE A 408 -2.05 7.63 -5.67
N ALA A 409 -3.36 7.84 -5.91
CA ALA A 409 -4.40 6.99 -5.36
C ALA A 409 -4.29 5.54 -5.86
N SER A 410 -4.05 5.33 -7.15
CA SER A 410 -3.88 3.99 -7.76
C SER A 410 -2.70 3.23 -7.16
N THR A 411 -1.55 3.88 -7.02
CA THR A 411 -0.34 3.24 -6.49
C THR A 411 -0.50 2.89 -5.01
N LEU A 412 -1.05 3.82 -4.21
CA LEU A 412 -1.26 3.59 -2.78
C LEU A 412 -2.35 2.55 -2.49
N ALA A 413 -3.32 2.38 -3.40
CA ALA A 413 -4.40 1.39 -3.23
C ALA A 413 -3.90 -0.06 -3.21
N GLY A 414 -2.72 -0.33 -3.74
CA GLY A 414 -2.06 -1.64 -3.63
C GLY A 414 -1.83 -2.06 -2.17
N GLU A 415 -1.50 -1.11 -1.29
CA GLU A 415 -1.13 -1.38 0.10
C GLU A 415 -2.07 -0.75 1.14
N HIS A 416 -2.89 0.23 0.76
CA HIS A 416 -3.68 1.06 1.67
C HIS A 416 -5.15 1.13 1.26
N ASP A 417 -6.01 1.53 2.18
CA ASP A 417 -7.41 1.88 1.89
C ASP A 417 -7.46 3.32 1.42
N VAL A 418 -7.69 3.54 0.13
CA VAL A 418 -7.57 4.87 -0.47
C VAL A 418 -8.93 5.47 -0.83
N HIS A 419 -9.09 6.75 -0.54
CA HIS A 419 -10.22 7.56 -0.98
C HIS A 419 -9.71 8.80 -1.72
N LEU A 420 -9.98 8.90 -3.02
CA LEU A 420 -9.71 10.08 -3.83
C LEU A 420 -10.93 11.00 -3.80
N VAL A 421 -10.73 12.24 -3.40
CA VAL A 421 -11.79 13.27 -3.36
C VAL A 421 -11.39 14.45 -4.23
N THR A 422 -12.27 14.84 -5.16
CA THR A 422 -12.15 16.12 -5.86
C THR A 422 -13.07 17.15 -5.25
N VAL A 423 -12.56 18.37 -5.06
CA VAL A 423 -13.39 19.53 -4.66
C VAL A 423 -13.91 20.33 -5.86
N ASN A 424 -13.65 19.87 -7.06
CA ASN A 424 -14.20 20.44 -8.28
C ASN A 424 -15.70 20.12 -8.39
N PRO A 425 -16.57 21.09 -8.76
CA PRO A 425 -18.02 20.88 -8.86
C PRO A 425 -18.45 19.97 -10.01
N LEU A 426 -17.58 19.68 -10.97
CA LEU A 426 -17.93 18.78 -12.08
C LEU A 426 -18.17 17.35 -11.56
N PRO A 427 -19.16 16.64 -12.13
CA PRO A 427 -19.42 15.26 -11.73
C PRO A 427 -18.21 14.37 -12.04
N VAL A 428 -17.86 13.48 -11.11
CA VAL A 428 -16.83 12.46 -11.31
C VAL A 428 -17.27 11.52 -12.43
N ARG A 429 -16.41 11.37 -13.44
CA ARG A 429 -16.61 10.42 -14.54
C ARG A 429 -15.32 9.62 -14.72
N VAL A 430 -15.43 8.31 -14.53
CA VAL A 430 -14.31 7.38 -14.63
C VAL A 430 -14.61 6.35 -15.70
N GLY A 431 -13.75 6.27 -16.70
CA GLY A 431 -13.89 5.35 -17.83
C GLY A 431 -14.56 5.97 -19.06
N PRO A 432 -14.49 5.31 -20.23
CA PRO A 432 -15.12 5.77 -21.45
C PRO A 432 -16.65 5.89 -21.29
N PRO A 433 -17.33 6.77 -22.03
CA PRO A 433 -18.78 6.91 -21.98
C PRO A 433 -19.43 5.57 -22.31
N GLN A 434 -20.22 5.05 -21.37
CA GLN A 434 -20.97 3.81 -21.57
C GLN A 434 -22.02 4.02 -22.67
N GLN A 435 -21.85 3.35 -23.80
CA GLN A 435 -22.94 3.13 -24.74
C GLN A 435 -23.85 2.04 -24.15
N ALA A 436 -25.15 2.25 -24.18
CA ALA A 436 -26.12 1.29 -23.66
C ALA A 436 -25.95 -0.07 -24.37
N GLY A 437 -25.47 -1.09 -23.64
CA GLY A 437 -25.25 -2.45 -24.15
C GLY A 437 -23.78 -2.88 -24.19
N ASP A 438 -22.81 -2.04 -23.81
CA ASP A 438 -21.39 -2.43 -23.77
C ASP A 438 -21.02 -3.09 -22.44
N HIS A 439 -20.79 -4.41 -22.47
CA HIS A 439 -20.36 -5.21 -21.31
C HIS A 439 -18.84 -5.22 -21.10
N THR A 440 -18.08 -4.37 -21.82
CA THR A 440 -16.60 -4.27 -21.77
C THR A 440 -16.11 -3.09 -20.95
N ALA A 441 -16.93 -2.55 -20.03
CA ALA A 441 -16.50 -1.49 -19.14
C ALA A 441 -15.24 -1.92 -18.35
N PRO A 442 -14.21 -1.05 -18.27
CA PRO A 442 -13.04 -1.35 -17.46
C PRO A 442 -13.45 -1.59 -16.00
N PRO A 443 -12.73 -2.45 -15.27
CA PRO A 443 -13.04 -2.73 -13.87
C PRO A 443 -13.00 -1.41 -13.06
N PRO A 444 -13.85 -1.27 -12.03
CA PRO A 444 -13.83 -0.09 -11.17
C PRO A 444 -12.44 0.07 -10.53
N PRO A 445 -11.97 1.31 -10.28
CA PRO A 445 -10.69 1.52 -9.65
C PRO A 445 -10.65 0.84 -8.26
N PRO A 446 -9.47 0.35 -7.83
CA PRO A 446 -9.32 -0.36 -6.55
C PRO A 446 -9.42 0.59 -5.34
N PHE A 447 -9.92 1.80 -5.52
CA PHE A 447 -10.10 2.83 -4.50
C PHE A 447 -11.42 3.59 -4.70
N ARG A 448 -11.89 4.21 -3.62
CA ARG A 448 -13.10 5.03 -3.66
C ARG A 448 -12.80 6.38 -4.32
N VAL A 449 -13.71 6.86 -5.19
CA VAL A 449 -13.63 8.20 -5.79
C VAL A 449 -14.94 8.95 -5.56
N THR A 450 -14.87 10.21 -5.06
CA THR A 450 -16.06 11.06 -4.87
C THR A 450 -15.75 12.52 -5.13
N ALA A 451 -16.79 13.30 -5.44
CA ALA A 451 -16.72 14.76 -5.37
C ALA A 451 -17.29 15.23 -4.03
N ALA A 452 -16.70 16.28 -3.46
CA ALA A 452 -17.16 16.87 -2.21
C ALA A 452 -17.01 18.41 -2.25
N ILE A 453 -18.00 19.12 -1.72
CA ILE A 453 -17.85 20.55 -1.44
C ILE A 453 -17.25 20.74 -0.03
N ARG A 454 -16.81 21.97 0.27
CA ARG A 454 -16.10 22.32 1.52
C ARG A 454 -16.71 21.69 2.80
N ARG A 455 -18.03 21.74 2.96
CA ARG A 455 -18.73 21.21 4.15
C ARG A 455 -18.71 19.69 4.24
N ASP A 456 -18.54 19.01 3.12
CA ASP A 456 -18.62 17.55 3.03
C ASP A 456 -17.22 16.89 3.19
N LEU A 457 -16.14 17.70 3.30
CA LEU A 457 -14.77 17.20 3.52
C LEU A 457 -14.56 16.66 4.96
N ALA A 458 -15.40 17.04 5.92
CA ALA A 458 -15.21 16.66 7.32
C ALA A 458 -15.19 15.13 7.52
N ALA A 459 -16.15 14.41 6.93
CA ALA A 459 -16.26 12.97 7.08
C ALA A 459 -15.09 12.19 6.42
N PRO A 460 -14.66 12.48 5.17
CA PRO A 460 -13.44 11.89 4.61
C PRO A 460 -12.17 12.18 5.43
N ILE A 461 -12.01 13.41 5.94
CA ILE A 461 -10.86 13.77 6.78
C ILE A 461 -10.88 13.00 8.09
N GLU A 462 -12.03 12.86 8.74
CA GLU A 462 -12.15 12.09 9.99
C GLU A 462 -11.82 10.61 9.77
N TRP A 463 -12.25 10.04 8.66
CA TRP A 463 -11.97 8.66 8.26
C TRP A 463 -10.47 8.39 8.08
N ALA A 464 -9.69 9.35 7.54
CA ALA A 464 -8.31 9.14 7.11
C ALA A 464 -7.31 9.12 8.26
N ASP A 465 -6.26 8.31 8.15
CA ASP A 465 -5.03 8.39 8.95
C ASP A 465 -4.06 9.42 8.33
N VAL A 466 -3.91 9.40 7.00
CA VAL A 466 -3.05 10.28 6.20
C VAL A 466 -3.90 11.06 5.20
N VAL A 467 -3.65 12.36 5.08
CA VAL A 467 -4.32 13.25 4.12
C VAL A 467 -3.28 13.88 3.19
N ILE A 468 -3.39 13.60 1.90
CA ILE A 468 -2.53 14.15 0.84
C ILE A 468 -3.29 15.29 0.14
N LEU A 469 -2.70 16.47 0.08
CA LEU A 469 -3.33 17.69 -0.42
C LEU A 469 -2.59 18.25 -1.63
N GLN A 470 -3.34 18.74 -2.61
CA GLN A 470 -2.82 19.48 -3.77
C GLN A 470 -3.41 20.89 -3.85
N GLY A 471 -2.66 21.83 -4.39
CA GLY A 471 -3.11 23.19 -4.68
C GLY A 471 -3.68 23.92 -3.45
N HIS A 472 -4.85 24.54 -3.59
CA HIS A 472 -5.48 25.37 -2.56
C HIS A 472 -6.34 24.58 -1.53
N VAL A 473 -6.31 23.25 -1.54
CA VAL A 473 -7.25 22.40 -0.78
C VAL A 473 -7.17 22.62 0.72
N LEU A 474 -6.00 22.95 1.28
CA LEU A 474 -5.87 23.20 2.72
C LEU A 474 -6.77 24.35 3.22
N GLU A 475 -7.06 25.34 2.36
CA GLU A 475 -7.97 26.45 2.67
C GLU A 475 -9.42 26.00 2.82
N LEU A 476 -9.80 24.92 2.14
CA LEU A 476 -11.13 24.31 2.22
C LEU A 476 -11.27 23.37 3.43
N ALA A 477 -10.16 22.99 4.08
CA ALA A 477 -10.11 22.01 5.16
C ALA A 477 -9.59 22.63 6.49
N PRO A 478 -10.28 23.58 7.10
CA PRO A 478 -9.78 24.31 8.29
C PRO A 478 -9.53 23.39 9.49
N ALA A 479 -10.15 22.21 9.55
CA ALA A 479 -9.89 21.22 10.60
C ALA A 479 -8.44 20.71 10.59
N LEU A 480 -7.81 20.65 9.40
CA LEU A 480 -6.42 20.23 9.25
C LEU A 480 -5.40 21.31 9.67
N LYS A 481 -5.81 22.58 9.70
CA LYS A 481 -4.95 23.69 10.13
C LYS A 481 -4.78 23.78 11.65
N LYS A 482 -5.59 23.05 12.43
CA LYS A 482 -5.53 23.09 13.89
C LYS A 482 -4.23 22.48 14.37
N GLU A 483 -3.54 23.16 15.28
CA GLU A 483 -2.26 22.76 15.85
C GLU A 483 -2.29 21.37 16.51
N HIS A 484 -3.41 21.00 17.12
CA HIS A 484 -3.59 19.69 17.76
C HIS A 484 -4.25 18.62 16.88
N SER A 485 -4.31 18.83 15.56
CA SER A 485 -4.81 17.80 14.64
C SER A 485 -3.84 16.60 14.65
N ARG A 486 -4.38 15.41 15.00
CA ARG A 486 -3.61 14.15 14.96
C ARG A 486 -3.47 13.57 13.54
N LYS A 487 -4.04 14.22 12.53
CA LYS A 487 -3.96 13.77 11.14
C LYS A 487 -2.58 14.06 10.58
N ILE A 488 -1.99 13.09 9.93
CA ILE A 488 -0.76 13.25 9.14
C ILE A 488 -1.13 13.94 7.83
N VAL A 489 -0.45 15.05 7.52
CA VAL A 489 -0.72 15.83 6.31
C VAL A 489 0.48 15.81 5.39
N VAL A 490 0.28 15.33 4.17
CA VAL A 490 1.24 15.38 3.08
C VAL A 490 0.83 16.51 2.13
N CYS A 491 1.72 17.45 1.85
CA CYS A 491 1.49 18.52 0.89
C CYS A 491 2.25 18.25 -0.40
N ASP A 492 1.52 18.14 -1.49
CA ASP A 492 2.08 17.92 -2.83
C ASP A 492 2.39 19.26 -3.49
N LEU A 493 3.65 19.68 -3.37
CA LEU A 493 4.18 20.99 -3.80
C LEU A 493 4.87 20.90 -5.18
N TYR A 494 4.36 20.07 -6.08
CA TYR A 494 4.93 19.85 -7.40
C TYR A 494 4.95 21.11 -8.29
N ASP A 495 4.14 22.11 -7.92
CA ASP A 495 3.94 23.33 -8.67
C ASP A 495 4.21 24.58 -7.80
N PRO A 496 5.21 25.40 -8.14
CA PRO A 496 5.44 26.69 -7.49
C PRO A 496 4.45 27.76 -8.01
N MET A 497 3.15 27.58 -7.71
CA MET A 497 2.02 28.38 -8.20
C MET A 497 2.25 29.91 -8.19
N HIS A 498 2.98 30.43 -7.20
CA HIS A 498 3.25 31.86 -7.08
C HIS A 498 4.21 32.37 -8.17
N LEU A 499 5.09 31.52 -8.71
CA LEU A 499 5.96 31.86 -9.84
C LEU A 499 5.16 31.83 -11.16
N GLU A 500 4.28 30.83 -11.32
CA GLU A 500 3.38 30.80 -12.48
C GLU A 500 2.47 32.01 -12.54
N LEU A 501 1.92 32.47 -11.40
CA LEU A 501 1.08 33.67 -11.34
C LEU A 501 1.80 34.95 -11.82
N LEU A 502 3.11 35.05 -11.64
CA LEU A 502 3.89 36.19 -12.14
C LEU A 502 3.87 36.22 -13.67
N GLU A 503 3.91 35.08 -14.33
CA GLU A 503 3.84 34.99 -15.78
C GLU A 503 2.39 35.12 -16.30
N GLN A 504 1.43 34.45 -15.67
CA GLN A 504 0.00 34.55 -16.03
C GLN A 504 -0.53 35.96 -15.92
N GLY A 505 -0.09 36.69 -14.91
CA GLY A 505 -0.56 38.04 -14.62
C GLY A 505 0.06 39.14 -15.49
N LYS A 506 0.95 38.85 -16.45
CA LYS A 506 1.48 39.85 -17.37
C LYS A 506 0.33 40.50 -18.13
N GLY A 507 0.22 41.86 -18.06
CA GLY A 507 -0.88 42.62 -18.64
C GLY A 507 -2.08 42.90 -17.71
N VAL A 508 -2.09 42.33 -16.49
CA VAL A 508 -3.06 42.70 -15.45
C VAL A 508 -2.50 43.85 -14.61
N ALA A 509 -3.38 44.74 -14.08
CA ALA A 509 -2.98 45.84 -13.22
C ALA A 509 -2.18 45.38 -11.99
N ASP A 510 -1.10 46.08 -11.64
CA ASP A 510 -0.14 45.72 -10.61
C ASP A 510 -0.76 45.46 -9.22
N ASP A 511 -1.76 46.27 -8.85
CA ASP A 511 -2.49 46.11 -7.57
C ASP A 511 -3.20 44.75 -7.47
N ARG A 512 -3.77 44.27 -8.58
CA ARG A 512 -4.47 42.98 -8.64
C ARG A 512 -3.46 41.85 -8.61
N ARG A 513 -2.41 41.95 -9.42
CA ARG A 513 -1.31 40.96 -9.40
C ARG A 513 -0.70 40.82 -8.03
N ALA A 514 -0.43 41.94 -7.33
CA ALA A 514 0.12 41.90 -5.98
C ALA A 514 -0.81 41.21 -4.98
N LYS A 515 -2.12 41.45 -5.07
CA LYS A 515 -3.12 40.77 -4.20
C LYS A 515 -3.20 39.26 -4.46
N ASP A 516 -3.22 38.88 -5.74
CA ASP A 516 -3.29 37.47 -6.13
C ASP A 516 -2.03 36.73 -5.67
N LEU A 517 -0.84 37.31 -5.87
CA LEU A 517 0.44 36.77 -5.42
C LEU A 517 0.49 36.60 -3.89
N ILE A 518 0.08 37.64 -3.13
CA ILE A 518 -0.01 37.56 -1.67
C ILE A 518 -0.98 36.45 -1.23
N GLY A 519 -2.11 36.31 -1.93
CA GLY A 519 -3.09 35.26 -1.65
C GLY A 519 -2.49 33.86 -1.77
N VAL A 520 -1.83 33.58 -2.89
CA VAL A 520 -1.20 32.26 -3.13
C VAL A 520 -0.01 32.02 -2.21
N THR A 521 0.81 33.04 -1.93
CA THR A 521 1.93 32.90 -0.99
C THR A 521 1.43 32.49 0.41
N LYS A 522 0.32 33.11 0.90
CA LYS A 522 -0.28 32.70 2.19
C LYS A 522 -0.77 31.24 2.19
N VAL A 523 -1.30 30.76 1.07
CA VAL A 523 -1.70 29.35 0.94
C VAL A 523 -0.48 28.43 1.05
N LEU A 524 0.60 28.75 0.36
CA LEU A 524 1.85 28.00 0.39
C LEU A 524 2.49 28.05 1.79
N ASP A 525 2.54 29.21 2.44
CA ASP A 525 3.03 29.36 3.81
C ASP A 525 2.23 28.48 4.78
N ALA A 526 0.90 28.45 4.64
CA ALA A 526 0.04 27.65 5.48
C ALA A 526 0.30 26.13 5.26
N GLN A 527 0.54 25.70 4.04
CA GLN A 527 0.88 24.32 3.72
C GLN A 527 2.25 23.95 4.29
N LEU A 528 3.27 24.76 4.04
CA LEU A 528 4.62 24.56 4.55
C LEU A 528 4.68 24.56 6.08
N ALA A 529 3.90 25.43 6.72
CA ALA A 529 3.78 25.44 8.18
C ALA A 529 3.07 24.20 8.73
N ARG A 530 2.06 23.65 8.00
CA ARG A 530 1.22 22.55 8.50
C ARG A 530 1.72 21.16 8.13
N GLY A 531 2.32 20.98 6.96
CA GLY A 531 2.66 19.66 6.42
C GLY A 531 3.58 18.85 7.34
N ASP A 532 3.36 17.56 7.35
CA ASP A 532 4.23 16.59 8.02
C ASP A 532 5.21 15.95 7.02
N PHE A 533 4.84 15.91 5.73
CA PHE A 533 5.70 15.48 4.64
C PHE A 533 5.36 16.29 3.39
N PHE A 534 6.39 16.55 2.56
CA PHE A 534 6.26 17.36 1.36
C PHE A 534 6.78 16.61 0.14
N LEU A 535 6.08 16.78 -1.00
CA LEU A 535 6.48 16.23 -2.28
C LEU A 535 6.80 17.39 -3.23
N CYS A 536 7.87 17.26 -3.99
CA CYS A 536 8.21 18.21 -5.09
C CYS A 536 8.63 17.43 -6.32
N ALA A 537 8.57 18.06 -7.51
CA ALA A 537 8.73 17.34 -8.77
C ALA A 537 10.19 17.21 -9.25
N SER A 538 11.10 18.04 -8.75
CA SER A 538 12.50 18.02 -9.18
C SER A 538 13.47 18.40 -8.05
N GLN A 539 14.77 18.10 -8.24
CA GLN A 539 15.79 18.52 -7.30
C GLN A 539 15.93 20.06 -7.23
N ARG A 540 15.67 20.79 -8.33
CA ARG A 540 15.64 22.26 -8.34
C ARG A 540 14.50 22.77 -7.45
N GLN A 541 13.30 22.21 -7.56
CA GLN A 541 12.17 22.52 -6.66
C GLN A 541 12.48 22.15 -5.21
N ARG A 542 13.17 21.04 -4.97
CA ARG A 542 13.56 20.65 -3.62
C ARG A 542 14.42 21.70 -2.94
N HIS A 543 15.43 22.23 -3.62
CA HIS A 543 16.27 23.31 -3.10
C HIS A 543 15.46 24.60 -2.85
N PHE A 544 14.56 24.91 -3.74
CA PHE A 544 13.66 26.06 -3.60
C PHE A 544 12.77 25.94 -2.35
N TRP A 545 12.11 24.81 -2.17
CA TRP A 545 11.24 24.57 -1.01
C TRP A 545 12.01 24.43 0.31
N LEU A 546 13.21 23.89 0.30
CA LEU A 546 14.08 23.86 1.48
C LEU A 546 14.43 25.27 1.96
N GLY A 547 14.71 26.20 1.03
CA GLY A 547 14.91 27.62 1.37
C GLY A 547 13.67 28.23 2.04
N HIS A 548 12.48 27.95 1.55
CA HIS A 548 11.22 28.42 2.11
C HIS A 548 10.93 27.77 3.48
N LEU A 549 11.13 26.46 3.64
CA LEU A 549 11.01 25.74 4.90
C LEU A 549 11.99 26.28 5.95
N ALA A 550 13.23 26.61 5.55
CA ALA A 550 14.21 27.23 6.44
C ALA A 550 13.76 28.60 6.92
N ALA A 551 13.21 29.43 6.01
CA ALA A 551 12.68 30.76 6.36
C ALA A 551 11.50 30.70 7.34
N LEU A 552 10.70 29.63 7.28
CA LEU A 552 9.60 29.35 8.21
C LEU A 552 10.05 28.67 9.51
N GLY A 553 11.34 28.37 9.70
CA GLY A 553 11.88 27.73 10.88
C GLY A 553 11.60 26.21 10.97
N ARG A 554 11.18 25.59 9.86
CA ARG A 554 10.87 24.14 9.80
C ARG A 554 12.11 23.24 9.82
N LEU A 555 13.29 23.77 9.44
CA LEU A 555 14.56 23.03 9.54
C LEU A 555 15.12 23.19 10.95
N SER A 556 14.55 22.46 11.90
CA SER A 556 14.94 22.49 13.31
C SER A 556 16.16 21.59 13.60
N PRO A 557 16.91 21.82 14.69
CA PRO A 557 17.98 20.91 15.11
C PRO A 557 17.49 19.46 15.24
N ARG A 558 16.33 19.26 15.84
CA ARG A 558 15.73 17.92 16.02
C ARG A 558 15.48 17.20 14.70
N LEU A 559 14.99 17.91 13.67
CA LEU A 559 14.83 17.36 12.34
C LEU A 559 16.17 17.02 11.71
N TYR A 560 17.12 17.96 11.78
CA TYR A 560 18.44 17.82 11.17
C TYR A 560 19.27 16.72 11.81
N ASP A 561 19.21 16.59 13.15
CA ASP A 561 19.90 15.52 13.87
C ASP A 561 19.33 14.13 13.57
N ALA A 562 18.01 14.04 13.31
CA ALA A 562 17.36 12.79 12.92
C ALA A 562 17.63 12.42 11.45
N ASP A 563 17.66 13.42 10.56
CA ASP A 563 17.92 13.24 9.13
C ASP A 563 18.60 14.48 8.53
N PRO A 564 19.94 14.47 8.46
CA PRO A 564 20.69 15.57 7.83
C PRO A 564 20.40 15.79 6.35
N THR A 565 19.84 14.79 5.67
CA THR A 565 19.44 14.90 4.26
C THR A 565 18.12 15.59 4.07
N THR A 566 17.31 15.70 5.13
CA THR A 566 15.95 16.25 5.15
C THR A 566 14.96 15.53 4.19
N GLN A 567 15.31 14.32 3.74
CA GLN A 567 14.43 13.52 2.86
C GLN A 567 13.19 13.01 3.59
N SER A 568 13.27 12.83 4.91
CA SER A 568 12.14 12.49 5.78
C SER A 568 11.09 13.60 5.89
N LEU A 569 11.44 14.85 5.51
CA LEU A 569 10.53 15.98 5.48
C LEU A 569 10.09 16.33 4.05
N LEU A 570 11.01 16.35 3.08
CA LEU A 570 10.75 16.77 1.69
C LEU A 570 11.43 15.83 0.70
N ALA A 571 10.65 15.11 -0.07
CA ALA A 571 11.11 14.16 -1.07
C ALA A 571 10.86 14.65 -2.51
N VAL A 572 11.74 14.23 -3.43
CA VAL A 572 11.54 14.43 -4.86
C VAL A 572 10.66 13.29 -5.38
N VAL A 573 9.46 13.66 -5.79
CA VAL A 573 8.43 12.78 -6.34
C VAL A 573 7.93 13.40 -7.64
N PRO A 574 8.60 13.17 -8.76
CA PRO A 574 8.19 13.72 -10.05
C PRO A 574 6.83 13.18 -10.53
N PHE A 575 6.29 13.73 -11.59
CA PHE A 575 5.24 13.04 -12.34
C PHE A 575 5.81 11.75 -12.95
N GLY A 576 4.94 10.76 -13.09
CA GLY A 576 5.29 9.48 -13.67
C GLY A 576 4.67 9.26 -15.05
N LEU A 577 5.11 8.18 -15.67
CA LEU A 577 4.57 7.64 -16.91
C LEU A 577 4.10 6.18 -16.72
N SER A 578 3.33 5.68 -17.69
CA SER A 578 2.90 4.27 -17.71
C SER A 578 4.12 3.35 -17.82
N GLY A 579 4.13 2.26 -17.04
CA GLY A 579 5.13 1.19 -17.17
C GLY A 579 4.94 0.34 -18.43
N GLN A 580 3.78 0.44 -19.09
CA GLN A 580 3.51 -0.23 -20.36
C GLN A 580 3.85 0.71 -21.52
N PRO A 581 4.48 0.23 -22.60
CA PRO A 581 4.72 1.04 -23.78
C PRO A 581 3.39 1.52 -24.40
N PRO A 582 3.37 2.68 -25.09
CA PRO A 582 2.17 3.15 -25.74
C PRO A 582 1.75 2.18 -26.85
N ALA A 583 0.45 1.88 -26.89
CA ALA A 583 -0.13 1.01 -27.91
C ALA A 583 -1.27 1.75 -28.64
N ARG A 584 -1.40 1.50 -29.93
CA ARG A 584 -2.48 2.11 -30.72
C ARG A 584 -3.83 1.53 -30.33
N THR A 585 -4.75 2.40 -29.95
CA THR A 585 -6.13 2.04 -29.53
C THR A 585 -7.19 2.71 -30.39
N GLY A 586 -6.78 3.65 -31.27
CA GLY A 586 -7.70 4.42 -32.10
C GLY A 586 -6.98 5.29 -33.14
N PRO A 587 -7.69 6.21 -33.80
CA PRO A 587 -7.10 7.12 -34.78
C PRO A 587 -6.10 8.08 -34.12
N GLY A 588 -4.97 8.29 -34.77
CA GLY A 588 -3.96 9.25 -34.34
C GLY A 588 -4.10 10.59 -35.10
N LEU A 589 -3.03 11.40 -35.01
CA LEU A 589 -3.02 12.74 -35.58
C LEU A 589 -3.15 12.74 -37.14
N ARG A 590 -2.52 11.78 -37.80
CA ARG A 590 -2.56 11.69 -39.28
C ARG A 590 -3.96 11.35 -39.82
N ALA A 591 -4.74 10.58 -39.05
CA ALA A 591 -6.12 10.26 -39.39
C ALA A 591 -7.11 11.38 -39.03
N THR A 592 -6.74 12.25 -38.08
CA THR A 592 -7.63 13.30 -37.54
C THR A 592 -7.41 14.66 -38.23
N LEU A 593 -6.16 14.98 -38.59
CA LEU A 593 -5.79 16.26 -39.18
C LEU A 593 -5.56 16.12 -40.68
N ALA A 594 -6.47 16.69 -41.50
CA ALA A 594 -6.32 16.70 -42.93
C ALA A 594 -5.09 17.52 -43.37
N GLY A 595 -4.27 16.99 -44.29
CA GLY A 595 -3.11 17.67 -44.86
C GLY A 595 -1.76 17.21 -44.31
N ILE A 596 -1.74 16.17 -43.49
CA ILE A 596 -0.54 15.46 -43.01
C ILE A 596 -0.48 14.11 -43.72
N GLY A 597 0.53 13.91 -44.55
CA GLY A 597 0.75 12.67 -45.30
C GLY A 597 1.48 11.58 -44.48
N GLU A 598 1.49 10.34 -44.99
CA GLU A 598 2.17 9.23 -44.32
C GLU A 598 3.71 9.42 -44.26
N THR A 599 4.29 10.12 -45.23
CA THR A 599 5.73 10.35 -45.36
C THR A 599 6.17 11.69 -44.76
N ASP A 600 5.25 12.48 -44.19
CA ASP A 600 5.60 13.74 -43.57
C ASP A 600 6.25 13.47 -42.18
N HIS A 601 7.24 14.28 -41.85
CA HIS A 601 7.89 14.29 -40.54
C HIS A 601 7.16 15.19 -39.56
N VAL A 602 6.72 14.65 -38.44
CA VAL A 602 5.85 15.34 -37.49
C VAL A 602 6.61 15.74 -36.22
N VAL A 603 6.68 17.05 -35.97
CA VAL A 603 7.07 17.67 -34.68
C VAL A 603 5.82 17.84 -33.83
N LEU A 604 5.79 17.25 -32.63
CA LEU A 604 4.64 17.31 -31.76
C LEU A 604 4.88 18.22 -30.54
N TRP A 605 3.99 19.18 -30.35
CA TRP A 605 3.81 19.92 -29.11
C TRP A 605 2.70 19.27 -28.30
N ALA A 606 3.07 18.38 -27.37
CA ALA A 606 2.12 17.62 -26.55
C ALA A 606 1.67 18.46 -25.33
N GLY A 607 0.42 18.95 -25.35
CA GLY A 607 -0.19 19.69 -24.25
C GLY A 607 -0.56 21.13 -24.56
N GLY A 608 -1.00 21.88 -23.54
CA GLY A 608 -1.49 23.23 -23.67
C GLY A 608 -0.42 24.26 -24.05
N VAL A 609 -0.85 25.42 -24.57
CA VAL A 609 -0.02 26.57 -24.90
C VAL A 609 -0.29 27.68 -23.87
N TYR A 610 0.70 27.98 -23.03
CA TYR A 610 0.59 28.93 -21.91
C TYR A 610 1.62 30.05 -22.04
N SER A 611 1.43 31.18 -21.33
CA SER A 611 2.21 32.41 -21.46
C SER A 611 3.71 32.28 -21.14
N TRP A 612 4.10 31.24 -20.38
CA TRP A 612 5.51 30.95 -20.06
C TRP A 612 6.21 30.10 -21.12
N PHE A 613 5.52 29.67 -22.16
CA PHE A 613 6.10 28.98 -23.31
C PHE A 613 6.39 29.93 -24.47
N ASP A 614 7.31 29.52 -25.32
CA ASP A 614 7.68 30.24 -26.54
C ASP A 614 7.33 29.46 -27.83
N PRO A 615 6.04 29.33 -28.15
CA PRO A 615 5.63 28.74 -29.43
C PRO A 615 5.95 29.64 -30.64
N LEU A 616 6.23 30.93 -30.41
CA LEU A 616 6.48 31.88 -31.49
C LEU A 616 7.84 31.61 -32.17
N THR A 617 8.89 31.37 -31.38
CA THR A 617 10.20 30.97 -31.92
C THR A 617 10.10 29.64 -32.64
N LEU A 618 9.28 28.70 -32.13
CA LEU A 618 9.05 27.40 -32.78
C LEU A 618 8.37 27.56 -34.15
N VAL A 619 7.34 28.39 -34.29
CA VAL A 619 6.68 28.66 -35.57
C VAL A 619 7.67 29.29 -36.59
N ARG A 620 8.53 30.22 -36.14
CA ARG A 620 9.58 30.81 -37.00
C ARG A 620 10.65 29.79 -37.40
N ALA A 621 11.01 28.86 -36.49
CA ALA A 621 11.93 27.77 -36.81
C ALA A 621 11.35 26.84 -37.89
N ILE A 622 10.06 26.53 -37.83
CA ILE A 622 9.35 25.77 -38.88
C ILE A 622 9.33 26.55 -40.21
N GLU A 623 9.09 27.88 -40.19
CA GLU A 623 9.15 28.70 -41.40
C GLU A 623 10.53 28.58 -42.05
N LYS A 624 11.61 28.60 -41.28
CA LYS A 624 12.97 28.44 -41.78
C LYS A 624 13.24 27.02 -42.25
N LEU A 625 12.81 26.00 -41.50
CA LEU A 625 13.06 24.59 -41.81
C LEU A 625 12.31 24.14 -43.07
N ARG A 626 11.07 24.60 -43.31
CA ARG A 626 10.31 24.25 -44.51
C ARG A 626 10.96 24.68 -45.83
N GLN A 627 11.84 25.67 -45.81
CA GLN A 627 12.63 26.07 -46.97
C GLN A 627 13.67 25.04 -47.37
N ARG A 628 14.10 24.20 -46.42
CA ARG A 628 15.06 23.09 -46.61
C ARG A 628 14.33 21.73 -46.70
N ARG A 629 13.21 21.59 -46.03
CA ARG A 629 12.46 20.30 -45.85
C ARG A 629 10.96 20.58 -46.01
N SER A 630 10.40 20.30 -47.14
CA SER A 630 8.98 20.61 -47.44
C SER A 630 7.98 19.65 -46.77
N ASP A 631 8.44 18.55 -46.23
CA ASP A 631 7.72 17.47 -45.55
C ASP A 631 7.63 17.60 -44.05
N VAL A 632 8.11 18.71 -43.46
CA VAL A 632 8.00 18.99 -42.03
C VAL A 632 6.59 19.49 -41.66
N ARG A 633 6.04 18.94 -40.56
CA ARG A 633 4.73 19.31 -39.99
C ARG A 633 4.87 19.53 -38.48
N LEU A 634 4.42 20.68 -37.98
CA LEU A 634 4.28 20.98 -36.57
C LEU A 634 2.82 20.83 -36.16
N VAL A 635 2.57 20.03 -35.11
CA VAL A 635 1.22 19.80 -34.57
C VAL A 635 1.16 20.24 -33.11
N PHE A 636 0.23 21.15 -32.81
CA PHE A 636 -0.15 21.51 -31.43
C PHE A 636 -1.31 20.64 -30.99
N LEU A 637 -1.09 19.77 -29.97
CA LEU A 637 -2.03 18.75 -29.50
C LEU A 637 -3.30 19.33 -28.86
N GLY A 638 -3.22 20.49 -28.20
CA GLY A 638 -4.35 21.17 -27.57
C GLY A 638 -4.11 22.66 -27.41
N MET A 639 -4.98 23.46 -28.01
CA MET A 639 -4.92 24.92 -27.92
C MET A 639 -5.74 25.50 -26.77
N ARG A 640 -6.81 24.80 -26.33
CA ARG A 640 -7.72 25.23 -25.27
C ARG A 640 -7.65 24.29 -24.07
N HIS A 641 -7.63 24.87 -22.86
CA HIS A 641 -7.66 24.11 -21.63
C HIS A 641 -9.02 23.39 -21.45
N PRO A 642 -9.06 22.11 -20.95
CA PRO A 642 -10.32 21.38 -20.76
C PRO A 642 -11.23 21.98 -19.68
N ASN A 643 -10.67 22.71 -18.71
CA ASN A 643 -11.43 23.46 -17.72
C ASN A 643 -11.76 24.86 -18.29
N PRO A 644 -13.04 25.18 -18.54
CA PRO A 644 -13.44 26.49 -19.11
C PRO A 644 -13.21 27.68 -18.17
N GLU A 645 -12.92 27.44 -16.89
CA GLU A 645 -12.58 28.50 -15.93
C GLU A 645 -11.13 28.99 -16.08
N VAL A 646 -10.27 28.24 -16.79
CA VAL A 646 -8.93 28.69 -17.13
C VAL A 646 -9.03 29.63 -18.33
N ALA A 647 -8.69 30.92 -18.12
CA ALA A 647 -8.76 31.94 -19.15
C ALA A 647 -7.83 31.59 -20.33
N GLU A 648 -8.30 31.82 -21.55
CA GLU A 648 -7.45 31.75 -22.74
C GLU A 648 -6.32 32.79 -22.65
N MET A 649 -5.11 32.33 -22.87
CA MET A 649 -3.92 33.20 -22.83
C MET A 649 -3.59 33.75 -24.20
N ASP A 650 -3.18 35.02 -24.22
CA ASP A 650 -2.84 35.76 -25.44
C ASP A 650 -1.81 35.06 -26.37
N ILE A 651 -0.90 34.29 -25.76
CA ILE A 651 0.16 33.56 -26.48
C ILE A 651 -0.42 32.59 -27.51
N GLY A 652 -1.53 31.90 -27.22
CA GLY A 652 -2.19 31.01 -28.17
C GLY A 652 -2.69 31.77 -29.42
N THR A 653 -3.40 32.86 -29.19
CA THR A 653 -3.89 33.73 -30.28
C THR A 653 -2.75 34.30 -31.12
N ARG A 654 -1.67 34.75 -30.46
CA ARG A 654 -0.47 35.26 -31.14
C ARG A 654 0.22 34.19 -31.98
N THR A 655 0.25 32.95 -31.49
CA THR A 655 0.86 31.81 -32.20
C THR A 655 0.09 31.51 -33.49
N THR A 656 -1.23 31.45 -33.42
CA THR A 656 -2.09 31.23 -34.59
C THR A 656 -1.94 32.39 -35.58
N ALA A 657 -2.01 33.66 -35.13
CA ALA A 657 -1.86 34.80 -35.97
C ALA A 657 -0.49 34.88 -36.69
N LEU A 658 0.59 34.48 -35.98
CA LEU A 658 1.93 34.37 -36.57
C LEU A 658 1.95 33.32 -37.67
N SER A 659 1.44 32.12 -37.39
CA SER A 659 1.35 31.03 -38.36
C SER A 659 0.56 31.42 -39.63
N ASP A 660 -0.58 32.10 -39.43
CA ASP A 660 -1.41 32.60 -40.52
C ASP A 660 -0.67 33.65 -41.37
N SER A 661 0.02 34.61 -40.74
CA SER A 661 0.77 35.63 -41.42
C SER A 661 1.93 35.10 -42.26
N LEU A 662 2.50 33.99 -41.86
CA LEU A 662 3.57 33.26 -42.56
C LEU A 662 3.03 32.24 -43.58
N GLY A 663 1.71 32.09 -43.69
CA GLY A 663 1.04 31.15 -44.61
C GLY A 663 1.34 29.67 -44.30
N LEU A 664 1.58 29.33 -42.98
CA LEU A 664 1.94 27.99 -42.54
C LEU A 664 0.74 27.18 -42.09
N THR A 665 -0.32 27.80 -41.60
CA THR A 665 -1.50 27.15 -41.05
C THR A 665 -2.17 26.24 -42.07
N GLY A 666 -2.44 24.97 -41.68
CA GLY A 666 -3.02 23.95 -42.52
C GLY A 666 -2.09 23.36 -43.57
N LYS A 667 -0.80 23.78 -43.59
CA LYS A 667 0.23 23.28 -44.52
C LYS A 667 1.44 22.70 -43.76
N HIS A 668 2.03 23.47 -42.87
CA HIS A 668 3.19 23.11 -42.09
C HIS A 668 2.96 23.21 -40.59
N VAL A 669 1.92 23.96 -40.15
CA VAL A 669 1.53 24.11 -38.74
C VAL A 669 0.05 23.80 -38.62
N PHE A 670 -0.27 22.88 -37.70
CA PHE A 670 -1.61 22.41 -37.46
C PHE A 670 -1.98 22.63 -35.99
N PHE A 671 -3.17 23.13 -35.73
CA PHE A 671 -3.70 23.39 -34.40
C PHE A 671 -4.90 22.49 -34.14
N ASN A 672 -4.79 21.60 -33.14
CA ASN A 672 -5.94 20.87 -32.66
C ASN A 672 -6.69 21.73 -31.63
N GLU A 673 -7.89 22.18 -31.97
CA GLU A 673 -8.72 23.03 -31.13
C GLU A 673 -9.36 22.23 -29.95
N HIS A 674 -9.40 20.90 -30.07
CA HIS A 674 -10.01 20.02 -29.10
C HIS A 674 -8.95 19.40 -28.17
N TRP A 675 -9.30 19.22 -26.91
CA TRP A 675 -8.44 18.51 -25.97
C TRP A 675 -8.54 17.00 -26.25
N VAL A 676 -7.41 16.34 -26.44
CA VAL A 676 -7.35 14.88 -26.63
C VAL A 676 -7.57 14.20 -25.26
N PRO A 677 -8.50 13.22 -25.15
CA PRO A 677 -8.68 12.44 -23.93
C PRO A 677 -7.38 11.78 -23.48
N PHE A 678 -7.19 11.69 -22.16
CA PHE A 678 -5.96 11.14 -21.59
C PHE A 678 -5.65 9.71 -22.10
N GLU A 679 -6.68 8.89 -22.26
CA GLU A 679 -6.59 7.48 -22.74
C GLU A 679 -6.35 7.36 -24.25
N GLU A 680 -6.43 8.47 -25.01
CA GLU A 680 -6.25 8.47 -26.47
C GLU A 680 -4.95 9.14 -26.90
N ARG A 681 -4.23 9.84 -25.97
CA ARG A 681 -3.04 10.65 -26.33
C ARG A 681 -1.92 9.81 -26.94
N GLN A 682 -1.80 8.51 -26.58
CA GLN A 682 -0.82 7.62 -27.19
C GLN A 682 -0.96 7.49 -28.68
N ASN A 683 -2.19 7.57 -29.23
CA ASN A 683 -2.43 7.45 -30.67
C ASN A 683 -1.79 8.61 -31.43
N TRP A 684 -1.75 9.80 -30.82
CA TRP A 684 -1.13 11.01 -31.39
C TRP A 684 0.39 10.97 -31.23
N LEU A 685 0.90 10.53 -30.09
CA LEU A 685 2.33 10.37 -29.83
C LEU A 685 2.98 9.37 -30.79
N LEU A 686 2.27 8.26 -31.10
CA LEU A 686 2.76 7.21 -32.02
C LEU A 686 2.79 7.63 -33.50
N ASP A 687 2.17 8.76 -33.87
CA ASP A 687 2.25 9.33 -35.21
C ASP A 687 3.31 10.44 -35.33
N ALA A 688 3.97 10.80 -34.23
CA ALA A 688 5.00 11.84 -34.18
C ALA A 688 6.40 11.26 -34.33
N ASP A 689 7.31 12.06 -34.89
CA ASP A 689 8.73 11.71 -35.06
C ASP A 689 9.65 12.43 -34.07
N CYS A 690 9.23 13.59 -33.52
CA CYS A 690 9.99 14.37 -32.54
C CYS A 690 9.06 15.09 -31.57
N GLY A 691 9.41 15.10 -30.29
CA GLY A 691 8.76 15.91 -29.27
C GLY A 691 9.45 17.25 -29.06
N VAL A 692 8.69 18.34 -28.95
CA VAL A 692 9.25 19.68 -28.76
C VAL A 692 8.64 20.44 -27.59
N THR A 693 9.46 21.17 -26.84
CA THR A 693 9.02 22.14 -25.84
C THR A 693 9.95 23.35 -25.83
N THR A 694 9.41 24.53 -26.05
CA THR A 694 10.18 25.78 -26.02
C THR A 694 9.58 26.74 -25.00
N HIS A 695 10.42 27.50 -24.32
CA HIS A 695 10.02 28.44 -23.28
C HIS A 695 10.95 29.64 -23.24
N PHE A 696 10.44 30.72 -22.63
CA PHE A 696 11.24 31.92 -22.38
C PHE A 696 12.17 31.70 -21.17
N GLU A 697 13.23 32.48 -21.07
CA GLU A 697 14.13 32.48 -19.91
C GLU A 697 13.54 33.35 -18.80
N HIS A 698 13.08 32.76 -17.72
CA HIS A 698 12.59 33.42 -16.51
C HIS A 698 12.59 32.46 -15.29
N VAL A 699 12.34 33.02 -14.09
CA VAL A 699 12.42 32.27 -12.82
C VAL A 699 11.44 31.10 -12.78
N GLU A 700 10.24 31.23 -13.35
CA GLU A 700 9.28 30.11 -13.40
C GLU A 700 9.90 28.92 -14.14
N THR A 701 10.54 29.14 -15.29
CA THR A 701 11.20 28.11 -16.10
C THR A 701 12.21 27.32 -15.27
N THR A 702 13.01 28.00 -14.44
CA THR A 702 14.04 27.35 -13.61
C THR A 702 13.46 26.28 -12.70
N PHE A 703 12.25 26.50 -12.18
CA PHE A 703 11.61 25.60 -11.21
C PHE A 703 10.41 24.82 -11.77
N ALA A 704 10.09 25.00 -13.04
CA ALA A 704 9.00 24.26 -13.68
C ALA A 704 9.32 22.78 -13.87
N PHE A 705 8.26 21.97 -13.94
CA PHE A 705 8.34 20.56 -14.30
C PHE A 705 7.44 20.30 -15.52
N ARG A 706 8.03 20.23 -16.71
CA ARG A 706 7.35 20.19 -18.00
C ARG A 706 6.84 18.77 -18.32
N THR A 707 5.68 18.41 -17.81
CA THR A 707 5.11 17.05 -17.88
C THR A 707 5.01 16.46 -19.28
N ARG A 708 4.91 17.29 -20.34
CA ARG A 708 4.88 16.84 -21.74
C ARG A 708 6.14 16.07 -22.16
N VAL A 709 7.29 16.37 -21.53
CA VAL A 709 8.55 15.65 -21.79
C VAL A 709 8.43 14.19 -21.36
N LEU A 710 7.63 13.87 -20.35
CA LEU A 710 7.35 12.48 -19.95
C LEU A 710 6.56 11.72 -21.03
N ASP A 711 5.66 12.40 -21.74
CA ASP A 711 4.94 11.79 -22.87
C ASP A 711 5.90 11.45 -24.01
N TYR A 712 6.90 12.32 -24.29
CA TYR A 712 7.95 12.05 -25.28
C TYR A 712 8.85 10.88 -24.85
N LEU A 713 9.25 10.83 -23.58
CA LEU A 713 9.98 9.69 -23.02
C LEU A 713 9.18 8.38 -23.14
N TRP A 714 7.87 8.43 -22.86
CA TRP A 714 7.00 7.26 -22.95
C TRP A 714 6.87 6.74 -24.38
N ALA A 715 6.79 7.65 -25.34
CA ALA A 715 6.66 7.32 -26.77
C ALA A 715 8.00 7.05 -27.48
N GLY A 716 9.14 7.22 -26.82
CA GLY A 716 10.47 7.00 -27.40
C GLY A 716 10.90 8.09 -28.39
N LEU A 717 10.30 9.30 -28.33
CA LEU A 717 10.54 10.38 -29.27
C LEU A 717 11.81 11.15 -28.90
N PRO A 718 12.71 11.46 -29.85
CA PRO A 718 13.78 12.42 -29.64
C PRO A 718 13.21 13.77 -29.18
N ILE A 719 13.86 14.43 -28.24
CA ILE A 719 13.35 15.62 -27.57
C ILE A 719 14.13 16.87 -27.98
N VAL A 720 13.43 17.88 -28.47
CA VAL A 720 14.02 19.21 -28.66
C VAL A 720 13.45 20.15 -27.61
N THR A 721 14.32 20.74 -26.78
CA THR A 721 13.90 21.63 -25.71
C THR A 721 14.79 22.86 -25.59
N THR A 722 14.23 23.93 -25.07
CA THR A 722 14.99 25.15 -24.70
C THR A 722 15.73 24.86 -23.37
N ASP A 723 16.91 25.46 -23.21
CA ASP A 723 17.69 25.41 -21.99
C ASP A 723 17.01 26.17 -20.82
N GLY A 724 17.29 25.77 -19.59
CA GLY A 724 16.91 26.49 -18.37
C GLY A 724 16.10 25.71 -17.34
N ASP A 725 15.45 24.60 -17.69
CA ASP A 725 14.67 23.78 -16.77
C ASP A 725 15.35 22.44 -16.41
N ALA A 726 14.74 21.68 -15.51
CA ALA A 726 15.26 20.38 -15.06
C ALA A 726 15.25 19.31 -16.16
N PHE A 727 14.35 19.40 -17.13
CA PHE A 727 14.32 18.49 -18.26
C PHE A 727 15.36 18.82 -19.33
N ALA A 728 15.72 20.08 -19.50
CA ALA A 728 16.84 20.46 -20.35
C ALA A 728 18.15 19.83 -19.87
N ASP A 729 18.38 19.85 -18.54
CA ASP A 729 19.52 19.14 -17.94
C ASP A 729 19.47 17.64 -18.25
N LEU A 730 18.30 17.00 -18.03
CA LEU A 730 18.12 15.56 -18.30
C LEU A 730 18.38 15.22 -19.77
N VAL A 731 17.81 16.01 -20.70
CA VAL A 731 17.98 15.79 -22.15
C VAL A 731 19.45 15.91 -22.57
N ARG A 732 20.16 16.87 -22.00
CA ARG A 732 21.59 17.10 -22.26
C ARG A 732 22.46 15.99 -21.70
N ASP A 733 22.30 15.69 -20.42
CA ASP A 733 23.15 14.77 -19.68
C ASP A 733 22.99 13.32 -20.17
N GLU A 734 21.75 12.91 -20.43
CA GLU A 734 21.41 11.57 -20.91
C GLU A 734 21.38 11.44 -22.43
N LYS A 735 21.60 12.55 -23.16
CA LYS A 735 21.64 12.61 -24.63
C LYS A 735 20.33 12.08 -25.27
N LEU A 736 19.18 12.58 -24.79
CA LEU A 736 17.84 12.17 -25.23
C LEU A 736 17.33 12.98 -26.42
N GLY A 737 18.11 13.95 -26.88
CA GLY A 737 17.74 14.87 -27.93
C GLY A 737 18.67 16.08 -27.98
N VAL A 738 18.14 17.26 -28.32
CA VAL A 738 18.90 18.51 -28.48
C VAL A 738 18.35 19.59 -27.56
N VAL A 739 19.25 20.28 -26.86
CA VAL A 739 18.94 21.46 -26.04
C VAL A 739 19.45 22.70 -26.77
N VAL A 740 18.58 23.71 -26.92
CA VAL A 740 18.87 24.97 -27.66
C VAL A 740 18.73 26.18 -26.74
N PRO A 741 19.40 27.31 -27.04
CA PRO A 741 19.17 28.55 -26.32
C PRO A 741 17.73 29.06 -26.51
N ALA A 742 17.23 29.83 -25.53
CA ALA A 742 15.94 30.52 -25.66
C ALA A 742 15.93 31.52 -26.82
N GLU A 743 14.79 31.63 -27.50
CA GLU A 743 14.53 32.57 -28.58
C GLU A 743 15.50 32.46 -29.80
N ASP A 744 16.27 31.38 -29.91
CA ASP A 744 17.19 31.13 -31.04
C ASP A 744 16.50 30.29 -32.13
N VAL A 745 15.98 30.97 -33.13
CA VAL A 745 15.28 30.37 -34.28
C VAL A 745 16.20 29.46 -35.09
N ASP A 746 17.47 29.84 -35.26
CA ASP A 746 18.43 29.11 -36.09
C ASP A 746 18.84 27.79 -35.42
N ALA A 747 19.25 27.87 -34.17
CA ALA A 747 19.60 26.67 -33.38
C ALA A 747 18.42 25.70 -33.25
N LEU A 748 17.19 26.24 -33.10
CA LEU A 748 15.99 25.42 -33.02
C LEU A 748 15.66 24.73 -34.35
N ALA A 749 15.78 25.45 -35.50
CA ALA A 749 15.56 24.84 -36.80
C ALA A 749 16.57 23.72 -37.10
N ASP A 750 17.83 23.93 -36.79
CA ASP A 750 18.89 22.90 -36.97
C ASP A 750 18.72 21.71 -36.02
N ALA A 751 18.29 21.96 -34.78
CA ALA A 751 17.96 20.90 -33.82
C ALA A 751 16.79 20.04 -34.29
N LEU A 752 15.73 20.64 -34.80
CA LEU A 752 14.57 19.94 -35.38
C LEU A 752 14.98 19.16 -36.62
N GLU A 753 15.77 19.74 -37.54
CA GLU A 753 16.26 19.00 -38.70
C GLU A 753 17.05 17.76 -38.31
N ARG A 754 17.96 17.88 -37.34
CA ARG A 754 18.72 16.75 -36.83
C ARG A 754 17.82 15.67 -36.20
N SER A 755 16.86 16.09 -35.40
CA SER A 755 15.96 15.14 -34.69
C SER A 755 14.93 14.44 -35.58
N LEU A 756 14.74 14.92 -36.81
CA LEU A 756 13.80 14.38 -37.80
C LEU A 756 14.50 13.57 -38.92
N TYR A 757 15.74 13.90 -39.29
CA TYR A 757 16.36 13.37 -40.50
C TYR A 757 17.71 12.68 -40.26
N ASP A 758 18.36 12.82 -39.09
CA ASP A 758 19.58 12.10 -38.72
C ASP A 758 19.21 10.75 -38.10
N THR A 759 19.12 9.71 -38.91
CA THR A 759 18.66 8.36 -38.51
C THR A 759 19.53 7.73 -37.42
N GLU A 760 20.86 7.94 -37.44
CA GLU A 760 21.77 7.44 -36.42
C GLU A 760 21.52 8.14 -35.07
N PHE A 761 21.34 9.46 -35.11
CA PHE A 761 21.03 10.25 -33.93
C PHE A 761 19.67 9.85 -33.31
N ILE A 762 18.65 9.68 -34.15
CA ILE A 762 17.28 9.27 -33.73
C ILE A 762 17.34 7.91 -33.04
N ALA A 763 17.99 6.91 -33.66
CA ALA A 763 18.12 5.57 -33.10
C ALA A 763 18.87 5.60 -31.73
N ALA A 764 19.96 6.35 -31.65
CA ALA A 764 20.72 6.51 -30.42
C ALA A 764 19.94 7.23 -29.30
N CYS A 765 19.07 8.18 -29.63
CA CYS A 765 18.17 8.80 -28.68
C CYS A 765 17.11 7.81 -28.19
N ALA A 766 16.49 7.04 -29.07
CA ALA A 766 15.43 6.08 -28.73
C ALA A 766 15.93 4.99 -27.75
N GLU A 767 17.13 4.45 -27.97
CA GLU A 767 17.75 3.48 -27.05
C GLU A 767 17.94 4.04 -25.65
N ARG A 768 18.43 5.28 -25.52
CA ARG A 768 18.64 5.95 -24.23
C ARG A 768 17.31 6.30 -23.55
N ILE A 769 16.36 6.80 -24.32
CA ILE A 769 15.01 7.14 -23.84
C ILE A 769 14.36 5.89 -23.23
N ALA A 770 14.45 4.72 -23.87
CA ALA A 770 13.90 3.47 -23.34
C ALA A 770 14.44 3.12 -21.95
N VAL A 771 15.72 3.40 -21.68
CA VAL A 771 16.34 3.19 -20.37
C VAL A 771 15.91 4.25 -19.36
N VAL A 772 15.93 5.52 -19.75
CA VAL A 772 15.60 6.66 -18.88
C VAL A 772 14.13 6.66 -18.49
N ALA A 773 13.22 6.32 -19.42
CA ALA A 773 11.78 6.22 -19.18
C ALA A 773 11.44 5.28 -18.01
N GLN A 774 12.19 4.20 -17.84
CA GLN A 774 11.97 3.25 -16.74
C GLN A 774 12.17 3.88 -15.34
N ARG A 775 12.92 4.96 -15.24
CA ARG A 775 13.13 5.70 -13.97
C ARG A 775 11.92 6.54 -13.59
N PHE A 776 11.07 6.88 -14.54
CA PHE A 776 9.89 7.72 -14.36
C PHE A 776 8.57 6.95 -14.30
N THR A 777 8.57 5.62 -14.19
CA THR A 777 7.31 4.89 -14.00
C THR A 777 6.66 5.24 -12.66
N TRP A 778 5.31 5.34 -12.64
CA TRP A 778 4.57 5.75 -11.44
C TRP A 778 4.97 4.98 -10.17
N PRO A 779 5.12 3.65 -10.16
CA PRO A 779 5.55 2.94 -8.96
C PRO A 779 6.94 3.39 -8.45
N LYS A 780 7.88 3.69 -9.36
CA LYS A 780 9.23 4.13 -8.96
C LYS A 780 9.26 5.56 -8.43
N VAL A 781 8.58 6.49 -9.11
CA VAL A 781 8.59 7.89 -8.67
C VAL A 781 7.81 8.10 -7.38
N LEU A 782 6.79 7.26 -7.11
CA LEU A 782 5.97 7.34 -5.90
C LEU A 782 6.55 6.55 -4.72
N ASP A 783 7.65 5.80 -4.89
CA ASP A 783 8.25 5.01 -3.81
C ASP A 783 8.48 5.82 -2.51
N PRO A 784 9.03 7.05 -2.52
CA PRO A 784 9.19 7.83 -1.28
C PRO A 784 7.87 8.09 -0.55
N LEU A 785 6.78 8.32 -1.28
CA LEU A 785 5.44 8.51 -0.71
C LEU A 785 4.87 7.19 -0.18
N VAL A 786 5.04 6.10 -0.90
CA VAL A 786 4.61 4.76 -0.47
C VAL A 786 5.32 4.39 0.83
N GLN A 787 6.65 4.56 0.89
CA GLN A 787 7.43 4.31 2.12
C GLN A 787 6.94 5.18 3.29
N PHE A 788 6.68 6.47 3.06
CA PHE A 788 6.12 7.34 4.08
C PHE A 788 4.74 6.87 4.55
N CYS A 789 3.85 6.45 3.65
CA CYS A 789 2.50 6.00 4.01
C CYS A 789 2.47 4.65 4.75
N ARG A 790 3.51 3.83 4.64
CA ARG A 790 3.67 2.59 5.44
C ARG A 790 3.83 2.89 6.92
N ASP A 791 4.65 3.89 7.25
CA ASP A 791 4.89 4.34 8.63
C ASP A 791 4.78 5.87 8.75
N PRO A 792 3.57 6.44 8.60
CA PRO A 792 3.37 7.87 8.60
C PRO A 792 3.57 8.44 10.00
N ARG A 793 4.48 9.42 10.11
CA ARG A 793 4.82 10.09 11.37
C ARG A 793 4.64 11.60 11.24
N PRO A 794 4.28 12.30 12.33
CA PRO A 794 4.38 13.76 12.36
C PRO A 794 5.83 14.18 12.08
N ALA A 795 6.01 15.30 11.39
CA ALA A 795 7.34 15.87 11.20
C ALA A 795 8.03 16.11 12.57
N ALA A 796 9.33 15.85 12.64
CA ALA A 796 10.08 15.89 13.91
C ALA A 796 9.98 17.24 14.63
N ASP A 797 9.88 18.34 13.89
CA ASP A 797 9.69 19.69 14.40
C ASP A 797 8.27 19.95 14.93
N ARG A 798 7.30 19.06 14.67
CA ARG A 798 5.91 19.17 15.13
C ARG A 798 5.55 18.24 16.29
N LEU A 799 6.49 17.47 16.79
CA LEU A 799 6.27 16.62 17.96
C LEU A 799 6.09 17.47 19.23
N PRO A 800 5.34 16.99 20.23
CA PRO A 800 5.17 17.71 21.51
C PRO A 800 6.53 18.10 22.12
N GLY A 801 6.66 19.36 22.55
CA GLY A 801 7.91 19.93 23.07
C GLY A 801 8.82 20.59 22.02
N SER A 802 8.47 20.56 20.74
CA SER A 802 9.18 21.30 19.67
C SER A 802 8.56 22.66 19.33
N ALA A 803 7.37 22.96 19.87
CA ALA A 803 6.61 24.18 19.58
C ALA A 803 7.32 25.49 19.99
N ASP A 804 8.33 25.42 20.84
CA ASP A 804 9.09 26.58 21.32
C ASP A 804 10.13 27.10 20.30
N LEU A 805 10.31 26.41 19.17
CA LEU A 805 11.33 26.73 18.16
C LEU A 805 10.77 27.34 16.87
N VAL A 806 9.45 27.32 16.67
CA VAL A 806 8.84 27.92 15.48
C VAL A 806 8.71 29.43 15.69
N VAL A 807 9.46 30.21 14.92
CA VAL A 807 9.32 31.67 14.89
C VAL A 807 7.98 32.02 14.23
N THR A 808 6.90 31.95 15.00
CA THR A 808 5.60 32.42 14.56
C THR A 808 5.41 33.84 15.08
N ASP A 809 5.33 34.79 14.15
CA ASP A 809 4.93 36.18 14.28
C ASP A 809 5.90 37.10 15.06
N PRO A 810 6.08 38.37 14.64
CA PRO A 810 6.92 39.31 15.39
C PRO A 810 6.36 39.45 16.82
N LEU A 811 7.22 39.17 17.78
CA LEU A 811 6.98 39.18 19.23
C LEU A 811 5.94 40.23 19.64
N ARG A 812 4.80 39.85 20.20
CA ARG A 812 3.76 40.75 20.74
C ARG A 812 3.84 40.85 22.27
N GLY A 813 3.94 42.06 22.78
CA GLY A 813 3.63 42.41 24.15
C GLY A 813 4.48 41.72 25.25
N LYS A 814 3.98 40.66 25.86
CA LYS A 814 4.65 39.97 26.98
C LYS A 814 5.95 39.26 26.61
N GLU A 815 6.07 38.76 25.37
CA GLU A 815 7.27 38.05 24.90
C GLU A 815 8.44 38.97 24.63
N VAL A 816 8.16 40.23 24.21
CA VAL A 816 9.18 41.29 24.13
C VAL A 816 9.74 41.60 25.51
N LEU A 817 8.87 41.61 26.51
CA LEU A 817 9.28 41.87 27.90
C LEU A 817 10.20 40.78 28.48
N TRP A 818 9.86 39.50 28.23
CA TRP A 818 10.67 38.38 28.71
C TRP A 818 12.01 38.26 27.97
N ARG A 819 12.05 38.51 26.66
CA ARG A 819 13.29 38.60 25.89
C ARG A 819 14.18 39.72 26.42
N ASP A 820 13.60 40.89 26.69
CA ASP A 820 14.36 42.04 27.19
C ASP A 820 14.85 41.79 28.63
N VAL A 821 14.10 41.05 29.46
CA VAL A 821 14.54 40.56 30.77
C VAL A 821 15.68 39.56 30.66
N GLY A 822 15.62 38.62 29.68
CA GLY A 822 16.70 37.69 29.37
C GLY A 822 17.99 38.40 28.98
N LEU A 823 17.91 39.34 28.05
CA LEU A 823 19.03 40.18 27.61
C LEU A 823 19.61 41.05 28.77
N ILE A 824 18.76 41.54 29.67
CA ILE A 824 19.22 42.28 30.87
C ILE A 824 20.03 41.36 31.79
N ARG A 825 19.60 40.12 32.01
CA ARG A 825 20.34 39.12 32.80
C ARG A 825 21.69 38.76 32.18
N GLU A 826 21.70 38.54 30.85
CA GLU A 826 22.91 38.23 30.09
C GLU A 826 23.92 39.40 30.17
N TYR A 827 23.49 40.65 29.95
CA TYR A 827 24.34 41.84 30.03
C TYR A 827 24.87 42.12 31.42
N LEU A 828 24.10 41.77 32.47
CA LEU A 828 24.54 41.85 33.88
C LEU A 828 25.58 40.76 34.19
N ALA A 829 25.46 39.58 33.59
CA ALA A 829 26.40 38.49 33.77
C ALA A 829 27.73 38.76 33.04
N ASP A 830 27.68 39.33 31.82
CA ASP A 830 28.85 39.56 30.97
C ASP A 830 29.68 40.78 31.38
N GLY A 831 29.13 41.82 31.94
CA GLY A 831 29.87 43.05 32.17
C GLY A 831 29.31 43.95 33.30
N GLY A 832 28.36 43.47 34.11
CA GLY A 832 27.80 44.19 35.22
C GLY A 832 26.95 45.43 34.85
N PRO A 833 26.54 46.23 35.83
CA PRO A 833 25.60 47.35 35.63
C PRO A 833 26.07 48.45 34.66
N LYS A 834 27.40 48.60 34.47
CA LYS A 834 28.00 49.61 33.56
C LYS A 834 27.80 49.20 32.10
N GLU A 835 27.95 47.95 31.77
CA GLU A 835 27.75 47.44 30.42
C GLU A 835 26.26 47.45 30.01
N LEU A 836 25.37 47.14 30.95
CA LEU A 836 23.94 47.26 30.77
C LEU A 836 23.54 48.72 30.45
N ALA A 837 24.05 49.70 31.24
CA ALA A 837 23.75 51.12 31.01
C ALA A 837 24.28 51.65 29.66
N ARG A 838 25.47 51.17 29.23
CA ARG A 838 26.06 51.51 27.94
C ARG A 838 25.23 51.03 26.79
N ARG A 839 24.73 49.80 26.84
CA ARG A 839 23.95 49.16 25.76
C ARG A 839 22.51 49.69 25.69
N ILE A 840 21.86 49.99 26.84
CA ILE A 840 20.56 50.65 26.88
C ILE A 840 20.64 52.08 26.31
N GLY A 841 21.67 52.86 26.67
CA GLY A 841 21.87 54.19 26.12
C GLY A 841 22.09 54.18 24.60
N GLY A 842 22.88 53.26 24.10
CA GLY A 842 23.10 53.06 22.65
C GLY A 842 21.83 52.69 21.87
N ARG A 843 20.94 51.89 22.45
CA ARG A 843 19.67 51.47 21.83
C ARG A 843 18.64 52.62 21.85
N ALA A 844 18.55 53.39 22.93
CA ALA A 844 17.69 54.57 23.02
C ALA A 844 18.08 55.63 21.97
N LEU A 845 19.38 55.87 21.77
CA LEU A 845 19.91 56.75 20.72
C LEU A 845 19.57 56.25 19.31
N LYS A 846 19.59 54.96 19.07
CA LYS A 846 19.29 54.38 17.77
C LYS A 846 17.78 54.49 17.44
N VAL A 847 16.91 54.29 18.41
CA VAL A 847 15.45 54.45 18.27
C VAL A 847 15.08 55.94 18.09
N ALA A 848 15.72 56.84 18.84
CA ALA A 848 15.52 58.28 18.66
C ALA A 848 15.95 58.77 17.27
N ARG A 849 17.06 58.30 16.73
CA ARG A 849 17.52 58.55 15.36
C ARG A 849 16.61 57.98 14.30
N GLN A 850 16.00 56.82 14.52
CA GLN A 850 15.02 56.24 13.58
C GLN A 850 13.69 57.00 13.59
N ARG A 851 13.25 57.51 14.74
CA ARG A 851 12.04 58.35 14.83
C ARG A 851 12.23 59.71 14.13
N MET A 852 13.42 60.31 14.25
CA MET A 852 13.74 61.61 13.56
C MET A 852 13.95 61.45 12.03
N ARG A 853 14.08 60.23 11.50
CA ARG A 853 14.15 59.96 10.06
C ARG A 853 12.78 59.62 9.43
N ARG A 854 11.75 59.44 10.24
CA ARG A 854 10.37 59.11 9.80
C ARG A 854 9.36 60.27 10.06
N GLY A 855 9.75 61.36 10.61
CA GLY A 855 9.12 62.69 10.59
C GLY A 855 9.93 63.58 9.67
#